data_a7e28621904ce58fe68e53f0d0284339
#
_entry.id   a7e28621904ce58fe68e53f0d0284339
#
_cell.length_a   1.000
_cell.length_b   1.000
_cell.length_c   1.000
_cell.angle_alpha   90.00
_cell.angle_beta   90.00
_cell.angle_gamma   90.00
#
_symmetry.space_group_name_H-M   'P 1'
#
loop_
_entity.id
_entity.type
_entity.pdbx_description
1 polymer ?
#
loop_
_entity_poly.entity_id
_entity_poly.type
_entity_poly.pdbx_seq_one_letter_code
_entity_poly.pdbx_strand_id
1 'polypeptide(L)'
;MERKEGMKKNREMFSGLMAWLVSACFFLGCFGNQQLLEKISKLGNSHILIYGLTLILFCLVFLAAMGVTGRMQEKQSCSDGNAAGKKLLFSVLLLSQIPFWIICVANEMEQVGSVAGKYGWHTQPLIFGVVLFLAELLILAWMYEKISVPKHDGEWIVWLTYLVLTVLILYSMYTPNIFGRGELSDSYHGHAYFNSVYNIYQGMPYTHNVTSIYGHYALFFKIPLKLFHGDFRAFVMMLAMVGTLAHVCAFLTLQLLVESRVLRIAGALGVAFPILGMRGGYYWQVWPHRVVFPMILLLYGAVILKKNYRGFISTAVGYLICLLAVLWNTETGIFLAISWAAMYVSRYFSENRVKIGKLLINTAAHSVGIVFSILGAYGVVNLYNVLKHSPVNSLEDFLVPLLSSNYMEGVLHLDMPLYPCAYMAVITLFLMGTSVGLSGWFQKEKRQCWKRELVFLLSVGALGCMVYYMNRPAYHNLDCIALPAVILSAYFGQHGLTFIRNKERKNFGKISLAHVFRAGVGLICAAAVLAMSTGTVLQFSQNSQIKENFHNMEDFEELAAQVAEMVPENTPAFGINIPEIYSLLHRRTECFTMDFSDMLVRPDSLKELKDQLEHAEVRGAFTEKSSMRIWKRNDPETYRWFREHYKLKDTISFQQEEFQYYIEK
;
A
#
# COMPACT_ATOMS: atom_id res chain seq x y z
N MET A 1 -11.59 -32.17 26.27
CA MET A 1 -10.77 -31.03 25.80
C MET A 1 -11.24 -30.54 24.43
N GLU A 2 -11.38 -31.41 23.44
CA GLU A 2 -11.84 -31.09 22.08
C GLU A 2 -13.19 -30.37 21.98
N ARG A 3 -14.22 -30.78 22.78
CA ARG A 3 -15.54 -30.14 22.76
C ARG A 3 -15.49 -28.66 23.22
N LYS A 4 -14.61 -28.33 24.18
CA LYS A 4 -14.40 -26.95 24.65
C LYS A 4 -13.68 -26.09 23.62
N GLU A 5 -12.74 -26.67 22.88
CA GLU A 5 -12.00 -25.99 21.81
C GLU A 5 -12.89 -25.70 20.60
N GLY A 6 -13.73 -26.66 20.20
CA GLY A 6 -14.72 -26.47 19.14
C GLY A 6 -15.75 -25.39 19.46
N MET A 7 -16.25 -25.34 20.69
CA MET A 7 -17.18 -24.28 21.14
C MET A 7 -16.54 -22.91 21.13
N LYS A 8 -15.26 -22.79 21.46
CA LYS A 8 -14.52 -21.53 21.45
C LYS A 8 -14.32 -21.00 20.01
N LYS A 9 -13.91 -21.86 19.09
CA LYS A 9 -13.74 -21.51 17.67
C LYS A 9 -15.06 -21.03 17.04
N ASN A 10 -16.19 -21.64 17.41
CA ASN A 10 -17.51 -21.21 16.95
C ASN A 10 -17.88 -19.82 17.48
N ARG A 11 -17.52 -19.50 18.71
CA ARG A 11 -17.75 -18.17 19.31
C ARG A 11 -17.01 -17.07 18.57
N GLU A 12 -15.71 -17.27 18.33
CA GLU A 12 -14.88 -16.30 17.61
C GLU A 12 -15.44 -16.03 16.21
N MET A 13 -15.81 -17.07 15.49
CA MET A 13 -16.34 -16.97 14.15
C MET A 13 -17.73 -16.29 14.12
N PHE A 14 -18.62 -16.65 15.03
CA PHE A 14 -19.91 -15.99 15.15
C PHE A 14 -19.77 -14.49 15.43
N SER A 15 -18.88 -14.11 16.36
CA SER A 15 -18.62 -12.71 16.69
C SER A 15 -18.02 -11.94 15.50
N GLY A 16 -17.12 -12.58 14.76
CA GLY A 16 -16.55 -12.00 13.53
C GLY A 16 -17.59 -11.77 12.43
N LEU A 17 -18.47 -12.75 12.19
CA LEU A 17 -19.54 -12.64 11.20
C LEU A 17 -20.57 -11.57 11.56
N MET A 18 -20.95 -11.48 12.84
CA MET A 18 -21.85 -10.42 13.32
C MET A 18 -21.23 -9.04 13.13
N ALA A 19 -19.98 -8.88 13.53
CA ALA A 19 -19.25 -7.63 13.35
C ALA A 19 -19.13 -7.25 11.87
N TRP A 20 -18.80 -8.20 11.02
CA TRP A 20 -18.72 -8.00 9.58
C TRP A 20 -20.07 -7.55 8.99
N LEU A 21 -21.16 -8.26 9.32
CA LEU A 21 -22.49 -7.95 8.79
C LEU A 21 -22.94 -6.54 9.20
N VAL A 22 -22.82 -6.19 10.49
CA VAL A 22 -23.19 -4.86 10.99
C VAL A 22 -22.35 -3.78 10.32
N SER A 23 -21.06 -4.00 10.18
CA SER A 23 -20.14 -3.04 9.54
C SER A 23 -20.39 -2.90 8.05
N ALA A 24 -20.69 -4.00 7.35
CA ALA A 24 -21.04 -3.97 5.93
C ALA A 24 -22.36 -3.22 5.70
N CYS A 25 -23.40 -3.48 6.53
CA CYS A 25 -24.66 -2.73 6.46
C CYS A 25 -24.47 -1.23 6.73
N PHE A 26 -23.62 -0.88 7.70
CA PHE A 26 -23.28 0.53 7.97
C PHE A 26 -22.58 1.18 6.79
N PHE A 27 -21.52 0.54 6.26
CA PHE A 27 -20.75 1.03 5.12
C PHE A 27 -21.64 1.25 3.89
N LEU A 28 -22.37 0.23 3.48
CA LEU A 28 -23.28 0.30 2.33
C LEU A 28 -24.42 1.29 2.54
N GLY A 29 -24.96 1.39 3.77
CA GLY A 29 -26.00 2.34 4.13
C GLY A 29 -25.53 3.80 4.06
N CYS A 30 -24.28 4.08 4.47
CA CYS A 30 -23.71 5.43 4.38
C CYS A 30 -23.47 5.84 2.92
N PHE A 31 -22.86 4.98 2.12
CA PHE A 31 -22.59 5.27 0.71
C PHE A 31 -23.85 5.23 -0.17
N GLY A 32 -24.84 4.41 0.17
CA GLY A 32 -26.13 4.35 -0.54
C GLY A 32 -27.09 5.51 -0.23
N ASN A 33 -26.77 6.38 0.74
CA ASN A 33 -27.60 7.52 1.12
C ASN A 33 -26.91 8.85 0.83
N GLN A 34 -27.24 9.45 -0.31
CA GLN A 34 -26.64 10.72 -0.77
C GLN A 34 -26.77 11.84 0.27
N GLN A 35 -27.92 12.00 0.94
CA GLN A 35 -28.11 13.05 1.94
C GLN A 35 -27.18 12.88 3.16
N LEU A 36 -26.90 11.64 3.54
CA LEU A 36 -25.97 11.33 4.63
C LEU A 36 -24.52 11.58 4.15
N LEU A 37 -24.20 11.18 2.94
CA LEU A 37 -22.89 11.38 2.32
C LEU A 37 -22.54 12.87 2.23
N GLU A 38 -23.47 13.71 1.77
CA GLU A 38 -23.31 15.17 1.73
C GLU A 38 -23.14 15.81 3.12
N LYS A 39 -23.79 15.27 4.16
CA LYS A 39 -23.58 15.76 5.54
C LYS A 39 -22.21 15.39 6.06
N ILE A 40 -21.72 14.20 5.75
CA ILE A 40 -20.39 13.72 6.18
C ILE A 40 -19.29 14.45 5.41
N SER A 41 -19.48 14.76 4.13
CA SER A 41 -18.49 15.49 3.32
C SER A 41 -18.22 16.92 3.83
N LYS A 42 -19.18 17.52 4.54
CA LYS A 42 -18.98 18.80 5.23
C LYS A 42 -18.03 18.73 6.43
N LEU A 43 -17.78 17.53 6.96
CA LEU A 43 -16.86 17.28 8.07
C LEU A 43 -15.45 16.91 7.62
N GLY A 44 -15.27 16.59 6.34
CA GLY A 44 -14.00 16.18 5.73
C GLY A 44 -14.22 15.15 4.64
N ASN A 45 -13.14 14.44 4.22
CA ASN A 45 -13.24 13.40 3.20
C ASN A 45 -14.19 12.27 3.65
N SER A 46 -15.36 12.21 3.01
CA SER A 46 -16.44 11.30 3.38
C SER A 46 -16.06 9.83 3.26
N HIS A 47 -15.26 9.45 2.26
CA HIS A 47 -14.80 8.07 2.06
C HIS A 47 -13.93 7.61 3.24
N ILE A 48 -12.96 8.43 3.64
CA ILE A 48 -12.05 8.12 4.76
C ILE A 48 -12.80 8.08 6.07
N LEU A 49 -13.72 9.03 6.31
CA LEU A 49 -14.50 9.09 7.55
C LEU A 49 -15.42 7.88 7.69
N ILE A 50 -16.19 7.54 6.65
CA ILE A 50 -17.07 6.36 6.66
C ILE A 50 -16.26 5.09 6.86
N TYR A 51 -15.13 4.95 6.16
CA TYR A 51 -14.24 3.81 6.32
C TYR A 51 -13.71 3.68 7.75
N GLY A 52 -13.17 4.74 8.32
CA GLY A 52 -12.66 4.77 9.69
C GLY A 52 -13.73 4.39 10.72
N LEU A 53 -14.94 4.97 10.60
CA LEU A 53 -16.08 4.62 11.44
C LEU A 53 -16.51 3.16 11.29
N THR A 54 -16.44 2.61 10.07
CA THR A 54 -16.75 1.20 9.80
C THR A 54 -15.76 0.27 10.52
N LEU A 55 -14.46 0.59 10.51
CA LEU A 55 -13.45 -0.20 11.22
C LEU A 55 -13.61 -0.13 12.74
N ILE A 56 -13.91 1.04 13.28
CA ILE A 56 -14.20 1.21 14.71
C ILE A 56 -15.44 0.40 15.10
N LEU A 57 -16.50 0.51 14.32
CA LEU A 57 -17.75 -0.24 14.55
C LEU A 57 -17.50 -1.74 14.52
N PHE A 58 -16.72 -2.24 13.56
CA PHE A 58 -16.33 -3.65 13.49
C PHE A 58 -15.65 -4.11 14.79
N CYS A 59 -14.65 -3.38 15.26
CA CYS A 59 -13.94 -3.73 16.49
C CYS A 59 -14.87 -3.72 17.71
N LEU A 60 -15.71 -2.70 17.84
CA LEU A 60 -16.66 -2.58 18.98
C LEU A 60 -17.68 -3.70 18.97
N VAL A 61 -18.30 -4.00 17.84
CA VAL A 61 -19.29 -5.09 17.70
C VAL A 61 -18.63 -6.43 17.94
N PHE A 62 -17.43 -6.67 17.40
CA PHE A 62 -16.68 -7.90 17.63
C PHE A 62 -16.41 -8.13 19.14
N LEU A 63 -15.88 -7.12 19.83
CA LEU A 63 -15.57 -7.21 21.25
C LEU A 63 -16.84 -7.39 22.10
N ALA A 64 -17.91 -6.67 21.79
CA ALA A 64 -19.20 -6.81 22.47
C ALA A 64 -19.78 -8.23 22.25
N ALA A 65 -19.81 -8.73 21.01
CA ALA A 65 -20.30 -10.07 20.69
C ALA A 65 -19.47 -11.16 21.39
N MET A 66 -18.14 -11.00 21.42
CA MET A 66 -17.25 -11.89 22.19
C MET A 66 -17.54 -11.84 23.69
N GLY A 67 -17.82 -10.68 24.26
CA GLY A 67 -18.18 -10.53 25.68
C GLY A 67 -19.52 -11.21 26.02
N VAL A 68 -20.55 -10.91 25.24
CA VAL A 68 -21.92 -11.46 25.45
C VAL A 68 -21.93 -12.98 25.28
N THR A 69 -21.36 -13.50 24.16
CA THR A 69 -21.32 -14.95 23.90
C THR A 69 -20.55 -15.71 24.99
N GLY A 70 -19.54 -15.08 25.60
CA GLY A 70 -18.79 -15.67 26.71
C GLY A 70 -19.63 -15.83 27.98
N ARG A 71 -20.33 -14.78 28.38
CA ARG A 71 -21.23 -14.80 29.55
C ARG A 71 -22.37 -15.79 29.37
N MET A 72 -22.93 -15.88 28.17
CA MET A 72 -24.00 -16.82 27.85
C MET A 72 -23.55 -18.29 27.95
N GLN A 73 -22.31 -18.59 27.54
CA GLN A 73 -21.76 -19.95 27.70
C GLN A 73 -21.50 -20.34 29.15
N GLU A 74 -21.08 -19.41 29.98
CA GLU A 74 -20.93 -19.65 31.44
C GLU A 74 -22.27 -19.92 32.14
N LYS A 75 -23.33 -19.23 31.72
CA LYS A 75 -24.70 -19.44 32.27
C LYS A 75 -25.40 -20.69 31.72
N GLN A 76 -25.03 -21.17 30.50
CA GLN A 76 -25.71 -22.28 29.81
C GLN A 76 -25.19 -23.70 30.21
N SER A 77 -24.25 -23.80 31.12
CA SER A 77 -23.98 -25.12 31.74
C SER A 77 -25.22 -25.66 32.48
N CYS A 78 -26.31 -24.86 32.57
CA CYS A 78 -27.51 -25.17 33.36
C CYS A 78 -28.84 -25.24 32.59
N SER A 79 -28.93 -24.96 31.27
CA SER A 79 -30.21 -25.09 30.54
C SER A 79 -30.07 -25.30 29.02
N ASP A 80 -30.64 -26.39 28.52
CA ASP A 80 -30.60 -26.83 27.10
C ASP A 80 -31.62 -26.12 26.16
N GLY A 81 -32.41 -25.15 26.68
CA GLY A 81 -33.63 -24.69 26.02
C GLY A 81 -33.49 -23.83 24.73
N ASN A 82 -32.32 -23.39 24.33
CA ASN A 82 -32.17 -22.46 23.17
C ASN A 82 -31.06 -22.80 22.20
N ALA A 83 -30.65 -24.06 22.14
CA ALA A 83 -29.54 -24.50 21.28
C ALA A 83 -29.88 -24.50 19.77
N ALA A 84 -31.16 -24.74 19.44
CA ALA A 84 -31.63 -24.83 18.05
C ALA A 84 -31.65 -23.44 17.36
N GLY A 85 -32.19 -22.42 17.99
CA GLY A 85 -32.24 -21.05 17.46
C GLY A 85 -30.85 -20.44 17.21
N LYS A 86 -29.91 -20.73 18.12
CA LYS A 86 -28.51 -20.29 17.98
C LYS A 86 -27.78 -20.99 16.82
N LYS A 87 -28.04 -22.30 16.64
CA LYS A 87 -27.49 -23.04 15.49
C LYS A 87 -28.07 -22.50 14.18
N LEU A 88 -29.35 -22.21 14.13
CA LEU A 88 -30.01 -21.64 12.95
C LEU A 88 -29.42 -20.30 12.59
N LEU A 89 -29.35 -19.33 13.54
CA LEU A 89 -28.77 -18.01 13.29
C LEU A 89 -27.32 -18.10 12.81
N PHE A 90 -26.52 -18.96 13.44
CA PHE A 90 -25.14 -19.18 13.03
C PHE A 90 -25.05 -19.77 11.63
N SER A 91 -25.92 -20.71 11.27
CA SER A 91 -25.97 -21.28 9.91
C SER A 91 -26.37 -20.24 8.88
N VAL A 92 -27.36 -19.39 9.17
CA VAL A 92 -27.79 -18.30 8.27
C VAL A 92 -26.64 -17.32 8.04
N LEU A 93 -25.94 -16.90 9.08
CA LEU A 93 -24.79 -16.00 8.94
C LEU A 93 -23.64 -16.61 8.13
N LEU A 94 -23.37 -17.91 8.30
CA LEU A 94 -22.38 -18.61 7.47
C LEU A 94 -22.82 -18.73 6.02
N LEU A 95 -24.06 -19.07 5.82
CA LEU A 95 -24.63 -19.24 4.46
C LEU A 95 -24.66 -17.88 3.72
N SER A 96 -24.86 -16.77 4.41
CA SER A 96 -24.83 -15.43 3.81
C SER A 96 -23.45 -15.05 3.23
N GLN A 97 -22.36 -15.63 3.74
CA GLN A 97 -21.01 -15.40 3.24
C GLN A 97 -20.75 -16.08 1.89
N ILE A 98 -21.41 -17.19 1.60
CA ILE A 98 -21.19 -17.95 0.36
C ILE A 98 -21.51 -17.09 -0.87
N PRO A 99 -22.68 -16.45 -1.01
CA PRO A 99 -22.97 -15.55 -2.13
C PRO A 99 -21.96 -14.40 -2.22
N PHE A 100 -21.58 -13.80 -1.10
CA PHE A 100 -20.62 -12.71 -1.08
C PHE A 100 -19.27 -13.13 -1.70
N TRP A 101 -18.69 -14.24 -1.27
CA TRP A 101 -17.42 -14.72 -1.81
C TRP A 101 -17.53 -15.16 -3.28
N ILE A 102 -18.63 -15.82 -3.67
CA ILE A 102 -18.88 -16.21 -5.06
C ILE A 102 -18.94 -14.98 -5.96
N ILE A 103 -19.67 -13.94 -5.56
CA ILE A 103 -19.82 -12.72 -6.36
C ILE A 103 -18.49 -11.97 -6.45
N CYS A 104 -17.73 -11.85 -5.35
CA CYS A 104 -16.39 -11.25 -5.42
C CYS A 104 -15.48 -11.98 -6.40
N VAL A 105 -15.44 -13.32 -6.32
CA VAL A 105 -14.63 -14.14 -7.25
C VAL A 105 -15.15 -14.01 -8.68
N ALA A 106 -16.47 -14.04 -8.90
CA ALA A 106 -17.06 -13.90 -10.21
C ALA A 106 -16.71 -12.57 -10.89
N ASN A 107 -16.78 -11.47 -10.15
CA ASN A 107 -16.45 -10.14 -10.68
C ASN A 107 -14.96 -10.02 -11.06
N GLU A 108 -14.06 -10.61 -10.28
CA GLU A 108 -12.63 -10.66 -10.64
C GLU A 108 -12.37 -11.56 -11.85
N MET A 109 -13.09 -12.68 -11.95
CA MET A 109 -12.98 -13.61 -13.07
C MET A 109 -13.54 -13.05 -14.38
N GLU A 110 -14.52 -12.15 -14.32
CA GLU A 110 -15.00 -11.43 -15.50
C GLU A 110 -13.90 -10.57 -16.12
N GLN A 111 -13.06 -9.94 -15.31
CA GLN A 111 -11.89 -9.20 -15.78
C GLN A 111 -10.87 -10.14 -16.44
N VAL A 112 -10.59 -11.30 -15.85
CA VAL A 112 -9.72 -12.33 -16.45
C VAL A 112 -10.31 -12.85 -17.75
N GLY A 113 -11.63 -13.06 -17.81
CA GLY A 113 -12.34 -13.49 -19.01
C GLY A 113 -12.32 -12.46 -20.14
N SER A 114 -12.39 -11.17 -19.83
CA SER A 114 -12.24 -10.09 -20.81
C SER A 114 -10.85 -10.08 -21.44
N VAL A 115 -9.82 -10.42 -20.66
CA VAL A 115 -8.45 -10.61 -21.16
C VAL A 115 -8.37 -11.87 -22.04
N ALA A 116 -8.98 -12.98 -21.63
CA ALA A 116 -9.03 -14.22 -22.43
C ALA A 116 -9.76 -14.02 -23.77
N GLY A 117 -10.81 -13.19 -23.81
CA GLY A 117 -11.52 -12.82 -25.04
C GLY A 117 -10.64 -12.11 -26.06
N LYS A 118 -9.67 -11.30 -25.63
CA LYS A 118 -8.67 -10.68 -26.52
C LYS A 118 -7.75 -11.71 -27.22
N TYR A 119 -7.67 -12.92 -26.70
CA TYR A 119 -6.90 -14.03 -27.30
C TYR A 119 -7.76 -15.01 -28.11
N GLY A 120 -9.00 -14.63 -28.50
CA GLY A 120 -9.87 -15.46 -29.32
C GLY A 120 -10.62 -16.57 -28.56
N TRP A 121 -10.61 -16.54 -27.24
CA TRP A 121 -11.36 -17.50 -26.41
C TRP A 121 -12.76 -16.92 -26.11
N HIS A 122 -13.75 -17.34 -26.87
CA HIS A 122 -15.14 -16.85 -26.79
C HIS A 122 -15.99 -17.55 -25.71
N THR A 123 -15.41 -18.05 -24.63
CA THR A 123 -16.19 -18.61 -23.52
C THR A 123 -16.77 -17.50 -22.66
N GLN A 124 -17.94 -17.74 -22.08
CA GLN A 124 -18.48 -16.81 -21.08
C GLN A 124 -17.48 -16.65 -19.94
N PRO A 125 -17.03 -15.42 -19.62
CA PRO A 125 -15.95 -15.15 -18.67
C PRO A 125 -16.13 -15.84 -17.31
N LEU A 126 -17.37 -15.83 -16.80
CA LEU A 126 -17.71 -16.45 -15.53
C LEU A 126 -17.49 -17.98 -15.53
N ILE A 127 -17.91 -18.67 -16.61
CA ILE A 127 -17.74 -20.13 -16.71
C ILE A 127 -16.28 -20.48 -16.79
N PHE A 128 -15.50 -19.74 -17.59
CA PHE A 128 -14.05 -19.94 -17.69
C PHE A 128 -13.36 -19.74 -16.35
N GLY A 129 -13.70 -18.66 -15.62
CA GLY A 129 -13.17 -18.39 -14.29
C GLY A 129 -13.50 -19.47 -13.28
N VAL A 130 -14.72 -19.96 -13.24
CA VAL A 130 -15.12 -21.08 -12.36
C VAL A 130 -14.38 -22.37 -12.71
N VAL A 131 -14.24 -22.69 -13.99
CA VAL A 131 -13.49 -23.89 -14.44
C VAL A 131 -12.00 -23.75 -14.05
N LEU A 132 -11.38 -22.59 -14.29
CA LEU A 132 -10.00 -22.32 -13.91
C LEU A 132 -9.81 -22.45 -12.39
N PHE A 133 -10.70 -21.86 -11.61
CA PHE A 133 -10.68 -21.94 -10.15
C PHE A 133 -10.80 -23.38 -9.64
N LEU A 134 -11.70 -24.18 -10.22
CA LEU A 134 -11.83 -25.59 -9.87
C LEU A 134 -10.61 -26.41 -10.27
N ALA A 135 -10.01 -26.13 -11.44
CA ALA A 135 -8.78 -26.76 -11.88
C ALA A 135 -7.63 -26.43 -10.94
N GLU A 136 -7.49 -25.19 -10.51
CA GLU A 136 -6.48 -24.75 -9.53
C GLU A 136 -6.68 -25.44 -8.17
N LEU A 137 -7.91 -25.55 -7.69
CA LEU A 137 -8.20 -26.30 -6.46
C LEU A 137 -7.82 -27.77 -6.56
N LEU A 138 -8.09 -28.43 -7.71
CA LEU A 138 -7.72 -29.82 -7.95
C LEU A 138 -6.20 -29.99 -8.05
N ILE A 139 -5.52 -29.07 -8.73
CA ILE A 139 -4.04 -29.04 -8.80
C ILE A 139 -3.44 -28.88 -7.41
N LEU A 140 -3.95 -27.94 -6.62
CA LEU A 140 -3.51 -27.74 -5.23
C LEU A 140 -3.70 -28.98 -4.38
N ALA A 141 -4.87 -29.62 -4.46
CA ALA A 141 -5.15 -30.83 -3.72
C ALA A 141 -4.17 -31.96 -4.11
N TRP A 142 -3.94 -32.12 -5.43
CA TRP A 142 -3.01 -33.11 -5.97
C TRP A 142 -1.55 -32.82 -5.59
N MET A 143 -1.09 -31.58 -5.74
CA MET A 143 0.25 -31.17 -5.34
C MET A 143 0.46 -31.35 -3.85
N TYR A 144 -0.52 -30.99 -3.02
CA TYR A 144 -0.42 -31.12 -1.58
C TYR A 144 -0.35 -32.59 -1.14
N GLU A 145 -1.03 -33.49 -1.85
CA GLU A 145 -0.98 -34.92 -1.60
C GLU A 145 0.38 -35.52 -1.99
N LYS A 146 0.98 -35.06 -3.11
CA LYS A 146 2.26 -35.59 -3.63
C LYS A 146 3.50 -34.98 -2.97
N ILE A 147 3.47 -33.72 -2.56
CA ILE A 147 4.61 -32.99 -1.98
C ILE A 147 4.67 -33.15 -0.45
N SER A 148 4.23 -34.26 0.10
CA SER A 148 4.51 -34.64 1.49
C SER A 148 5.96 -35.13 1.65
N VAL A 149 6.92 -34.27 1.24
CA VAL A 149 8.36 -34.52 1.33
C VAL A 149 8.85 -34.28 2.76
N PRO A 150 9.85 -35.10 3.26
CA PRO A 150 10.43 -34.93 4.58
C PRO A 150 10.90 -33.50 4.88
N LYS A 151 10.83 -33.13 6.14
CA LYS A 151 10.91 -31.73 6.64
C LYS A 151 12.17 -30.91 6.26
N HIS A 152 13.22 -31.52 5.74
CA HIS A 152 14.49 -30.83 5.45
C HIS A 152 14.94 -30.83 3.99
N ASP A 153 14.55 -31.80 3.18
CA ASP A 153 14.98 -31.88 1.78
C ASP A 153 14.13 -30.92 0.91
N GLY A 154 14.75 -29.93 0.27
CA GLY A 154 14.11 -29.01 -0.67
C GLY A 154 13.88 -27.57 -0.16
N GLU A 155 14.35 -27.18 1.03
CA GLU A 155 14.34 -25.77 1.47
C GLU A 155 15.16 -24.88 0.52
N TRP A 156 16.20 -25.42 -0.09
CA TRP A 156 17.02 -24.71 -1.09
C TRP A 156 16.20 -24.21 -2.28
N ILE A 157 15.13 -24.94 -2.69
CA ILE A 157 14.24 -24.53 -3.80
C ILE A 157 13.52 -23.23 -3.43
N VAL A 158 13.05 -23.10 -2.18
CA VAL A 158 12.40 -21.88 -1.69
C VAL A 158 13.37 -20.71 -1.75
N TRP A 159 14.60 -20.89 -1.24
CA TRP A 159 15.62 -19.85 -1.24
C TRP A 159 16.08 -19.49 -2.66
N LEU A 160 16.20 -20.47 -3.54
CA LEU A 160 16.50 -20.23 -4.96
C LEU A 160 15.37 -19.43 -5.61
N THR A 161 14.12 -19.77 -5.34
CA THR A 161 12.95 -19.01 -5.83
C THR A 161 13.03 -17.56 -5.34
N TYR A 162 13.30 -17.33 -4.06
CA TYR A 162 13.42 -15.97 -3.50
C TYR A 162 14.56 -15.19 -4.17
N LEU A 163 15.72 -15.83 -4.37
CA LEU A 163 16.85 -15.20 -5.03
C LEU A 163 16.53 -14.82 -6.48
N VAL A 164 15.98 -15.76 -7.26
CA VAL A 164 15.62 -15.52 -8.66
C VAL A 164 14.59 -14.40 -8.77
N LEU A 165 13.52 -14.45 -7.97
CA LEU A 165 12.51 -13.38 -7.96
C LEU A 165 13.08 -12.05 -7.52
N THR A 166 13.99 -12.01 -6.56
CA THR A 166 14.67 -10.77 -6.13
C THR A 166 15.42 -10.13 -7.30
N VAL A 167 16.19 -10.92 -8.06
CA VAL A 167 16.93 -10.42 -9.23
C VAL A 167 15.97 -9.94 -10.33
N LEU A 168 14.92 -10.71 -10.63
CA LEU A 168 13.94 -10.35 -11.65
C LEU A 168 13.16 -9.09 -11.28
N ILE A 169 12.78 -8.92 -10.01
CA ILE A 169 12.09 -7.74 -9.51
C ILE A 169 13.00 -6.51 -9.61
N LEU A 170 14.27 -6.63 -9.18
CA LEU A 170 15.23 -5.54 -9.30
C LEU A 170 15.39 -5.09 -10.75
N TYR A 171 15.55 -6.06 -11.64
CA TYR A 171 15.67 -5.80 -13.08
C TYR A 171 14.40 -5.13 -13.66
N SER A 172 13.22 -5.66 -13.30
CA SER A 172 11.94 -5.11 -13.77
C SER A 172 11.63 -3.72 -13.21
N MET A 173 12.05 -3.42 -11.98
CA MET A 173 11.83 -2.12 -11.35
C MET A 173 12.86 -1.07 -11.77
N TYR A 174 13.95 -1.46 -12.37
CA TYR A 174 14.88 -0.51 -13.00
C TYR A 174 14.32 -0.09 -14.36
N THR A 175 13.57 0.99 -14.36
CA THR A 175 12.90 1.54 -15.55
C THR A 175 13.33 2.98 -15.79
N PRO A 176 14.58 3.22 -16.27
CA PRO A 176 15.05 4.57 -16.54
C PRO A 176 14.22 5.30 -17.60
N ASN A 177 13.57 4.55 -18.49
CA ASN A 177 12.66 5.06 -19.51
C ASN A 177 11.26 5.46 -18.98
N ILE A 178 11.04 5.44 -17.68
CA ILE A 178 9.76 5.91 -17.08
C ILE A 178 9.46 7.36 -17.47
N PHE A 179 10.51 8.13 -17.74
CA PHE A 179 10.43 9.51 -18.19
C PHE A 179 10.27 9.62 -19.70
N GLY A 180 10.40 8.50 -20.44
CA GLY A 180 10.18 8.43 -21.87
C GLY A 180 8.71 8.38 -22.25
N ARG A 181 8.42 8.32 -23.54
CA ARG A 181 7.06 8.18 -24.07
C ARG A 181 6.76 6.75 -24.45
N GLY A 182 5.56 6.33 -24.19
CA GLY A 182 5.05 5.02 -24.55
C GLY A 182 3.88 4.66 -23.65
N GLU A 183 3.18 3.58 -23.97
CA GLU A 183 2.05 3.07 -23.15
C GLU A 183 2.44 2.71 -21.71
N LEU A 184 3.73 2.60 -21.43
CA LEU A 184 4.28 2.22 -20.13
C LEU A 184 4.93 3.40 -19.37
N SER A 185 4.99 4.60 -19.96
CA SER A 185 5.57 5.74 -19.29
C SER A 185 4.59 6.31 -18.26
N ASP A 186 5.03 6.39 -17.02
CA ASP A 186 4.38 7.17 -15.96
C ASP A 186 5.19 8.45 -15.72
N SER A 187 5.48 9.18 -16.78
CA SER A 187 6.31 10.38 -16.77
C SER A 187 5.82 11.40 -15.75
N TYR A 188 4.52 11.60 -15.69
CA TYR A 188 3.87 12.52 -14.76
C TYR A 188 4.27 12.27 -13.30
N HIS A 189 4.12 11.02 -12.82
CA HIS A 189 4.48 10.68 -11.45
C HIS A 189 6.00 10.62 -11.26
N GLY A 190 6.75 10.13 -12.25
CA GLY A 190 8.20 10.07 -12.22
C GLY A 190 8.83 11.45 -12.00
N HIS A 191 8.42 12.45 -12.78
CA HIS A 191 8.90 13.82 -12.65
C HIS A 191 8.55 14.44 -11.30
N ALA A 192 7.31 14.27 -10.85
CA ALA A 192 6.86 14.77 -9.55
C ALA A 192 7.66 14.16 -8.38
N TYR A 193 8.06 12.90 -8.49
CA TYR A 193 8.93 12.27 -7.51
C TYR A 193 10.36 12.80 -7.55
N PHE A 194 10.93 12.93 -8.74
CA PHE A 194 12.30 13.35 -8.90
C PHE A 194 12.50 14.84 -8.61
N ASN A 195 11.51 15.68 -8.82
CA ASN A 195 11.57 17.11 -8.53
C ASN A 195 12.07 17.39 -7.11
N SER A 196 11.40 16.86 -6.10
CA SER A 196 11.79 17.06 -4.69
C SER A 196 13.21 16.52 -4.43
N VAL A 197 13.54 15.36 -4.98
CA VAL A 197 14.86 14.72 -4.79
C VAL A 197 15.97 15.55 -5.39
N TYR A 198 15.79 16.05 -6.61
CA TYR A 198 16.79 16.83 -7.31
C TYR A 198 17.04 18.18 -6.63
N ASN A 199 16.00 18.87 -6.18
CA ASN A 199 16.12 20.12 -5.46
C ASN A 199 16.84 19.94 -4.10
N ILE A 200 16.51 18.88 -3.34
CA ILE A 200 17.22 18.56 -2.09
C ILE A 200 18.68 18.13 -2.35
N TYR A 201 18.95 17.45 -3.46
CA TYR A 201 20.32 17.15 -3.91
C TYR A 201 21.11 18.43 -4.15
N GLN A 202 20.56 19.42 -4.85
CA GLN A 202 21.18 20.74 -5.08
C GLN A 202 21.40 21.52 -3.79
N GLY A 203 20.75 21.13 -2.72
CA GLY A 203 20.88 21.75 -1.39
C GLY A 203 19.82 22.75 -1.04
N MET A 204 18.73 22.80 -1.80
CA MET A 204 17.59 23.67 -1.53
C MET A 204 16.85 23.23 -0.26
N PRO A 205 16.22 24.15 0.49
CA PRO A 205 15.38 23.83 1.63
C PRO A 205 14.03 23.26 1.20
N TYR A 206 13.31 22.65 2.14
CA TYR A 206 11.92 22.27 1.93
C TYR A 206 11.02 23.52 1.98
N THR A 207 10.69 24.03 0.82
CA THR A 207 9.71 25.10 0.60
C THR A 207 8.43 24.54 -0.02
N HIS A 208 7.48 25.38 -0.39
CA HIS A 208 6.25 24.96 -1.07
C HIS A 208 6.53 24.23 -2.39
N ASN A 209 7.53 24.70 -3.15
CA ASN A 209 7.90 24.10 -4.44
C ASN A 209 8.71 22.82 -4.33
N VAL A 210 9.40 22.58 -3.22
CA VAL A 210 10.23 21.41 -3.01
C VAL A 210 9.50 20.27 -2.27
N THR A 211 8.50 20.62 -1.45
CA THR A 211 7.72 19.63 -0.70
C THR A 211 6.84 18.82 -1.64
N SER A 212 7.11 17.53 -1.74
CA SER A 212 6.28 16.60 -2.51
C SER A 212 4.98 16.24 -1.79
N ILE A 213 3.89 16.11 -2.54
CA ILE A 213 2.63 15.55 -2.03
C ILE A 213 2.72 14.07 -1.65
N TYR A 214 3.81 13.40 -2.03
CA TYR A 214 4.03 11.98 -1.73
C TYR A 214 4.80 11.75 -0.43
N GLY A 215 5.38 12.79 0.17
CA GLY A 215 6.13 12.72 1.42
C GLY A 215 7.47 13.48 1.37
N HIS A 216 8.27 13.29 2.41
CA HIS A 216 9.56 13.97 2.56
C HIS A 216 10.75 13.05 2.28
N TYR A 217 10.55 12.07 1.39
CA TYR A 217 11.52 11.01 1.04
C TYR A 217 12.82 11.52 0.41
N ALA A 218 12.84 12.74 -0.11
CA ALA A 218 14.00 13.31 -0.79
C ALA A 218 15.28 13.30 0.08
N LEU A 219 15.16 13.42 1.41
CA LEU A 219 16.30 13.35 2.33
C LEU A 219 17.03 12.01 2.29
N PHE A 220 16.33 10.91 2.02
CA PHE A 220 16.94 9.58 1.93
C PHE A 220 17.88 9.47 0.73
N PHE A 221 17.62 10.23 -0.33
CA PHE A 221 18.38 10.20 -1.57
C PHE A 221 19.50 11.23 -1.65
N LYS A 222 19.50 12.23 -0.76
CA LYS A 222 20.46 13.34 -0.81
C LYS A 222 21.93 12.88 -0.80
N ILE A 223 22.30 12.02 0.13
CA ILE A 223 23.67 11.52 0.26
C ILE A 223 24.01 10.51 -0.84
N PRO A 224 23.20 9.47 -1.08
CA PRO A 224 23.47 8.53 -2.16
C PRO A 224 23.55 9.20 -3.53
N LEU A 225 22.63 10.12 -3.86
CA LEU A 225 22.61 10.79 -5.15
C LEU A 225 23.84 11.66 -5.40
N LYS A 226 24.48 12.20 -4.34
CA LYS A 226 25.78 12.90 -4.44
C LYS A 226 26.90 12.02 -4.97
N LEU A 227 26.87 10.71 -4.68
CA LEU A 227 27.86 9.75 -5.19
C LEU A 227 27.74 9.53 -6.71
N PHE A 228 26.59 9.85 -7.25
CA PHE A 228 26.26 9.69 -8.70
C PHE A 228 26.02 11.04 -9.38
N HIS A 229 26.53 12.13 -8.83
CA HIS A 229 26.49 13.48 -9.41
C HIS A 229 25.08 13.99 -9.76
N GLY A 230 24.05 13.50 -9.06
CA GLY A 230 22.66 13.91 -9.30
C GLY A 230 21.97 13.19 -10.46
N ASP A 231 22.57 12.15 -11.02
CA ASP A 231 22.01 11.41 -12.18
C ASP A 231 20.66 10.76 -11.81
N PHE A 232 19.61 11.05 -12.58
CA PHE A 232 18.29 10.50 -12.34
C PHE A 232 18.22 8.98 -12.56
N ARG A 233 19.08 8.39 -13.40
CA ARG A 233 19.20 6.94 -13.58
C ARG A 233 19.62 6.26 -12.29
N ALA A 234 20.53 6.91 -11.54
CA ALA A 234 20.91 6.45 -10.21
C ALA A 234 19.75 6.53 -9.24
N PHE A 235 18.93 7.57 -9.31
CA PHE A 235 17.72 7.68 -8.51
C PHE A 235 16.74 6.53 -8.81
N VAL A 236 16.47 6.24 -10.09
CA VAL A 236 15.62 5.11 -10.51
C VAL A 236 16.17 3.77 -10.00
N MET A 237 17.50 3.57 -10.07
CA MET A 237 18.15 2.38 -9.51
C MET A 237 17.93 2.27 -8.00
N MET A 238 18.07 3.38 -7.28
CA MET A 238 17.82 3.39 -5.83
C MET A 238 16.35 3.06 -5.51
N LEU A 239 15.38 3.58 -6.27
CA LEU A 239 13.97 3.22 -6.11
C LEU A 239 13.73 1.73 -6.39
N ALA A 240 14.37 1.18 -7.43
CA ALA A 240 14.30 -0.25 -7.74
C ALA A 240 14.87 -1.10 -6.59
N MET A 241 15.99 -0.69 -6.00
CA MET A 241 16.58 -1.35 -4.82
C MET A 241 15.64 -1.29 -3.60
N VAL A 242 15.02 -0.14 -3.35
CA VAL A 242 14.06 0.06 -2.24
C VAL A 242 12.81 -0.79 -2.45
N GLY A 243 12.28 -0.84 -3.68
CA GLY A 243 11.14 -1.69 -4.01
C GLY A 243 11.46 -3.18 -3.90
N THR A 244 12.65 -3.58 -4.34
CA THR A 244 13.15 -4.95 -4.17
C THR A 244 13.29 -5.32 -2.69
N LEU A 245 13.77 -4.39 -1.85
CA LEU A 245 13.84 -4.58 -0.40
C LEU A 245 12.46 -4.88 0.21
N ALA A 246 11.41 -4.20 -0.25
CA ALA A 246 10.04 -4.50 0.19
C ALA A 246 9.64 -5.95 -0.10
N HIS A 247 9.95 -6.45 -1.31
CA HIS A 247 9.67 -7.84 -1.69
C HIS A 247 10.51 -8.84 -0.90
N VAL A 248 11.79 -8.56 -0.67
CA VAL A 248 12.65 -9.40 0.19
C VAL A 248 12.07 -9.48 1.61
N CYS A 249 11.63 -8.35 2.18
CA CYS A 249 10.96 -8.34 3.49
C CYS A 249 9.68 -9.20 3.48
N ALA A 250 8.90 -9.16 2.39
CA ALA A 250 7.71 -9.98 2.21
C ALA A 250 8.07 -11.48 2.12
N PHE A 251 9.09 -11.85 1.35
CA PHE A 251 9.57 -13.25 1.24
C PHE A 251 10.05 -13.79 2.58
N LEU A 252 10.83 -13.00 3.32
CA LEU A 252 11.29 -13.39 4.66
C LEU A 252 10.13 -13.51 5.66
N THR A 253 9.11 -12.66 5.54
CA THR A 253 7.90 -12.76 6.36
C THR A 253 7.09 -14.01 6.03
N LEU A 254 6.94 -14.37 4.74
CA LEU A 254 6.36 -15.64 4.30
C LEU A 254 7.14 -16.83 4.87
N GLN A 255 8.48 -16.80 4.81
CA GLN A 255 9.34 -17.83 5.37
C GLN A 255 9.12 -18.04 6.87
N LEU A 256 8.85 -16.96 7.61
CA LEU A 256 8.61 -17.03 9.05
C LEU A 256 7.19 -17.50 9.40
N LEU A 257 6.19 -17.02 8.66
CA LEU A 257 4.77 -17.19 9.00
C LEU A 257 4.15 -18.46 8.43
N VAL A 258 4.54 -18.87 7.21
CA VAL A 258 3.98 -19.98 6.45
C VAL A 258 4.88 -21.21 6.54
N GLU A 259 4.33 -22.34 6.94
CA GLU A 259 5.09 -23.61 7.11
C GLU A 259 5.16 -24.43 5.81
N SER A 260 4.11 -24.34 4.98
CA SER A 260 4.03 -25.06 3.71
C SER A 260 4.98 -24.49 2.67
N ARG A 261 5.92 -25.31 2.16
CA ARG A 261 6.85 -24.91 1.10
C ARG A 261 6.14 -24.51 -0.18
N VAL A 262 5.11 -25.25 -0.56
CA VAL A 262 4.30 -24.96 -1.75
C VAL A 262 3.70 -23.57 -1.65
N LEU A 263 3.09 -23.25 -0.49
CA LEU A 263 2.51 -21.92 -0.28
C LEU A 263 3.57 -20.82 -0.08
N ARG A 264 4.79 -21.15 0.34
CA ARG A 264 5.89 -20.17 0.35
C ARG A 264 6.35 -19.83 -1.06
N ILE A 265 6.50 -20.84 -1.94
CA ILE A 265 6.86 -20.63 -3.35
C ILE A 265 5.72 -19.90 -4.09
N ALA A 266 4.50 -20.40 -4.00
CA ALA A 266 3.35 -19.76 -4.61
C ALA A 266 3.11 -18.36 -4.04
N GLY A 267 3.25 -18.17 -2.72
CA GLY A 267 3.18 -16.86 -2.08
C GLY A 267 4.26 -15.89 -2.57
N ALA A 268 5.48 -16.36 -2.78
CA ALA A 268 6.55 -15.51 -3.33
C ALA A 268 6.26 -15.09 -4.78
N LEU A 269 5.80 -16.00 -5.61
CA LEU A 269 5.33 -15.68 -6.97
C LEU A 269 4.13 -14.73 -6.95
N GLY A 270 3.16 -14.94 -6.05
CA GLY A 270 2.03 -14.04 -5.86
C GLY A 270 2.44 -12.64 -5.37
N VAL A 271 3.42 -12.55 -4.47
CA VAL A 271 4.04 -11.28 -4.02
C VAL A 271 4.73 -10.57 -5.19
N ALA A 272 5.33 -11.30 -6.12
CA ALA A 272 5.99 -10.74 -7.30
C ALA A 272 5.00 -10.33 -8.42
N PHE A 273 3.73 -10.75 -8.35
CA PHE A 273 2.73 -10.55 -9.40
C PHE A 273 2.53 -9.08 -9.80
N PRO A 274 2.41 -8.10 -8.89
CA PRO A 274 2.23 -6.71 -9.28
C PRO A 274 3.36 -6.13 -10.13
N ILE A 275 4.58 -6.66 -9.99
CA ILE A 275 5.76 -6.20 -10.74
C ILE A 275 6.00 -7.04 -11.99
N LEU A 276 5.94 -8.37 -11.86
CA LEU A 276 6.34 -9.29 -12.94
C LEU A 276 5.16 -9.78 -13.78
N GLY A 277 3.95 -9.80 -13.22
CA GLY A 277 2.74 -10.34 -13.84
C GLY A 277 1.83 -9.28 -14.47
N MET A 278 2.03 -8.01 -14.24
CA MET A 278 1.22 -6.96 -14.84
C MET A 278 1.79 -6.48 -16.18
N ARG A 279 0.95 -6.35 -17.21
CA ARG A 279 1.38 -5.95 -18.56
C ARG A 279 1.70 -4.46 -18.68
N GLY A 280 1.02 -3.61 -17.92
CA GLY A 280 1.12 -2.15 -17.98
C GLY A 280 2.18 -1.54 -17.07
N GLY A 281 3.08 -2.37 -16.50
CA GLY A 281 4.02 -1.90 -15.53
C GLY A 281 3.40 -1.60 -14.15
N TYR A 282 4.24 -1.21 -13.23
CA TYR A 282 3.82 -0.89 -11.87
C TYR A 282 3.54 0.60 -11.70
N TYR A 283 2.63 0.91 -10.78
CA TYR A 283 2.17 2.26 -10.53
C TYR A 283 3.05 2.98 -9.50
N TRP A 284 3.73 4.04 -9.92
CA TRP A 284 4.73 4.74 -9.12
C TRP A 284 4.20 5.30 -7.80
N GLN A 285 2.96 5.76 -7.73
CA GLN A 285 2.39 6.24 -6.47
C GLN A 285 2.28 5.16 -5.38
N VAL A 286 2.32 3.90 -5.78
CA VAL A 286 2.31 2.75 -4.87
C VAL A 286 3.71 2.19 -4.67
N TRP A 287 4.47 2.01 -5.77
CA TRP A 287 5.76 1.32 -5.78
C TRP A 287 6.94 2.28 -5.95
N PRO A 288 7.91 2.29 -5.02
CA PRO A 288 7.97 1.57 -3.73
C PRO A 288 7.33 2.32 -2.57
N HIS A 289 6.76 3.50 -2.78
CA HIS A 289 6.45 4.48 -1.73
C HIS A 289 5.54 3.97 -0.62
N ARG A 290 4.46 3.24 -0.97
CA ARG A 290 3.48 2.78 0.01
C ARG A 290 3.70 1.37 0.52
N VAL A 291 4.71 0.66 -0.01
CA VAL A 291 4.91 -0.76 0.33
C VAL A 291 6.17 -1.05 1.15
N VAL A 292 7.23 -0.23 1.04
CA VAL A 292 8.53 -0.54 1.64
C VAL A 292 8.49 -0.56 3.17
N PHE A 293 8.04 0.51 3.80
CA PHE A 293 8.03 0.59 5.26
C PHE A 293 7.00 -0.33 5.92
N PRO A 294 5.79 -0.56 5.34
CA PRO A 294 4.91 -1.64 5.80
C PRO A 294 5.61 -2.99 5.87
N MET A 295 6.38 -3.37 4.85
CA MET A 295 7.06 -4.66 4.83
C MET A 295 8.27 -4.71 5.77
N ILE A 296 9.02 -3.63 5.91
CA ILE A 296 10.12 -3.53 6.90
C ILE A 296 9.57 -3.68 8.33
N LEU A 297 8.50 -2.96 8.66
CA LEU A 297 7.90 -3.03 10.00
C LEU A 297 7.32 -4.41 10.27
N LEU A 298 6.69 -5.04 9.26
CA LEU A 298 6.12 -6.38 9.38
C LEU A 298 7.21 -7.43 9.62
N LEU A 299 8.31 -7.39 8.86
CA LEU A 299 9.44 -8.30 9.05
C LEU A 299 10.09 -8.07 10.42
N TYR A 300 10.31 -6.82 10.82
CA TYR A 300 10.82 -6.49 12.14
C TYR A 300 9.92 -7.05 13.24
N GLY A 301 8.60 -6.82 13.12
CA GLY A 301 7.59 -7.39 14.01
C GLY A 301 7.64 -8.92 14.06
N ALA A 302 7.77 -9.59 12.90
CA ALA A 302 7.90 -11.05 12.84
C ALA A 302 9.10 -11.57 13.63
N VAL A 303 10.26 -10.92 13.49
CA VAL A 303 11.49 -11.31 14.18
C VAL A 303 11.37 -11.12 15.69
N ILE A 304 10.93 -9.94 16.15
CA ILE A 304 10.85 -9.65 17.58
C ILE A 304 9.78 -10.48 18.29
N LEU A 305 8.63 -10.70 17.64
CA LEU A 305 7.55 -11.51 18.19
C LEU A 305 7.94 -12.98 18.27
N LYS A 306 8.58 -13.54 17.23
CA LYS A 306 9.07 -14.91 17.21
C LYS A 306 10.14 -15.16 18.28
N LYS A 307 11.08 -14.21 18.46
CA LYS A 307 12.13 -14.27 19.46
C LYS A 307 11.68 -13.84 20.84
N ASN A 308 10.42 -13.38 20.96
CA ASN A 308 9.84 -12.89 22.23
C ASN A 308 10.63 -11.74 22.89
N TYR A 309 11.20 -10.84 22.08
CA TYR A 309 11.84 -9.64 22.61
C TYR A 309 10.79 -8.67 23.17
N ARG A 310 10.99 -8.23 24.43
CA ARG A 310 10.03 -7.40 25.18
C ARG A 310 10.61 -6.10 25.71
N GLY A 311 11.87 -5.84 25.45
CA GLY A 311 12.56 -4.69 26.00
C GLY A 311 12.09 -3.36 25.37
N PHE A 312 12.34 -2.28 26.10
CA PHE A 312 12.11 -0.91 25.63
C PHE A 312 12.77 -0.67 24.25
N ILE A 313 13.98 -1.17 24.06
CA ILE A 313 14.73 -1.00 22.80
C ILE A 313 13.97 -1.56 21.61
N SER A 314 13.40 -2.79 21.72
CA SER A 314 12.65 -3.39 20.62
C SER A 314 11.38 -2.61 20.27
N THR A 315 10.73 -2.03 21.26
CA THR A 315 9.57 -1.15 21.06
C THR A 315 9.97 0.17 20.41
N ALA A 316 11.06 0.80 20.90
CA ALA A 316 11.57 2.07 20.41
C ALA A 316 12.08 1.98 18.96
N VAL A 317 12.78 0.89 18.58
CA VAL A 317 13.19 0.66 17.20
C VAL A 317 11.99 0.57 16.26
N GLY A 318 10.88 -0.04 16.68
CA GLY A 318 9.66 -0.05 15.88
C GLY A 318 9.09 1.36 15.66
N TYR A 319 9.08 2.21 16.69
CA TYR A 319 8.68 3.63 16.53
C TYR A 319 9.68 4.43 15.69
N LEU A 320 10.98 4.12 15.75
CA LEU A 320 11.96 4.71 14.84
C LEU A 320 11.69 4.32 13.38
N ILE A 321 11.35 3.05 13.11
CA ILE A 321 10.91 2.62 11.76
C ILE A 321 9.66 3.39 11.35
N CYS A 322 8.70 3.60 12.25
CA CYS A 322 7.50 4.40 11.98
C CYS A 322 7.84 5.88 11.72
N LEU A 323 8.79 6.49 12.44
CA LEU A 323 9.29 7.84 12.19
C LEU A 323 9.87 7.95 10.77
N LEU A 324 10.73 7.01 10.38
CA LEU A 324 11.31 6.96 9.04
C LEU A 324 10.20 6.73 7.98
N ALA A 325 9.18 5.94 8.30
CA ALA A 325 8.01 5.74 7.44
C ALA A 325 7.21 7.03 7.26
N VAL A 326 6.98 7.83 8.32
CA VAL A 326 6.29 9.13 8.26
C VAL A 326 7.09 10.11 7.40
N LEU A 327 8.42 10.11 7.55
CA LEU A 327 9.31 10.93 6.72
C LEU A 327 9.30 10.49 5.26
N TRP A 328 9.22 9.19 4.99
CA TRP A 328 9.17 8.63 3.65
C TRP A 328 7.82 8.89 2.96
N ASN A 329 6.73 8.48 3.58
CA ASN A 329 5.36 8.70 3.13
C ASN A 329 4.48 8.96 4.37
N THR A 330 4.08 10.19 4.56
CA THR A 330 3.43 10.68 5.78
C THR A 330 2.16 9.90 6.11
N GLU A 331 1.30 9.66 5.11
CA GLU A 331 0.05 8.91 5.25
C GLU A 331 0.31 7.48 5.75
N THR A 332 1.09 6.72 5.00
CA THR A 332 1.42 5.32 5.35
C THR A 332 2.11 5.22 6.71
N GLY A 333 3.06 6.12 6.99
CA GLY A 333 3.83 6.11 8.22
C GLY A 333 3.00 6.33 9.47
N ILE A 334 2.01 7.22 9.44
CA ILE A 334 1.08 7.45 10.55
C ILE A 334 0.28 6.18 10.86
N PHE A 335 -0.28 5.52 9.82
CA PHE A 335 -1.03 4.28 10.02
C PHE A 335 -0.16 3.12 10.52
N LEU A 336 1.11 3.06 10.12
CA LEU A 336 2.06 2.09 10.68
C LEU A 336 2.33 2.34 12.15
N ALA A 337 2.50 3.59 12.58
CA ALA A 337 2.68 3.93 13.98
C ALA A 337 1.46 3.54 14.84
N ILE A 338 0.25 3.79 14.33
CA ILE A 338 -1.00 3.36 14.96
C ILE A 338 -1.04 1.82 15.05
N SER A 339 -0.68 1.12 13.99
CA SER A 339 -0.72 -0.35 13.93
C SER A 339 0.29 -0.99 14.89
N TRP A 340 1.47 -0.41 14.99
CA TRP A 340 2.50 -0.81 15.94
C TRP A 340 2.04 -0.64 17.39
N ALA A 341 1.45 0.52 17.71
CA ALA A 341 0.84 0.78 19.00
C ALA A 341 -0.29 -0.22 19.32
N ALA A 342 -1.20 -0.43 18.36
CA ALA A 342 -2.34 -1.34 18.52
C ALA A 342 -1.87 -2.78 18.80
N MET A 343 -0.82 -3.25 18.13
CA MET A 343 -0.24 -4.57 18.36
C MET A 343 0.28 -4.70 19.80
N TYR A 344 1.05 -3.72 20.31
CA TYR A 344 1.55 -3.77 21.68
C TYR A 344 0.46 -3.66 22.73
N VAL A 345 -0.52 -2.77 22.53
CA VAL A 345 -1.69 -2.64 23.41
C VAL A 345 -2.49 -3.95 23.45
N SER A 346 -2.73 -4.58 22.28
CA SER A 346 -3.42 -5.86 22.19
C SER A 346 -2.67 -6.98 22.88
N ARG A 347 -1.34 -7.04 22.67
CA ARG A 347 -0.45 -7.99 23.32
C ARG A 347 -0.47 -7.85 24.84
N TYR A 348 -0.30 -6.60 25.33
CA TYR A 348 -0.32 -6.30 26.76
C TYR A 348 -1.62 -6.75 27.43
N PHE A 349 -2.75 -6.48 26.81
CA PHE A 349 -4.06 -6.89 27.32
C PHE A 349 -4.24 -8.42 27.30
N SER A 350 -3.84 -9.08 26.24
CA SER A 350 -3.93 -10.54 26.09
C SER A 350 -3.10 -11.28 27.15
N GLU A 351 -1.93 -10.74 27.50
CA GLU A 351 -1.02 -11.36 28.46
C GLU A 351 -1.41 -11.11 29.93
N ASN A 352 -1.88 -9.92 30.23
CA ASN A 352 -2.00 -9.47 31.63
C ASN A 352 -3.44 -9.46 32.15
N ARG A 353 -4.47 -9.47 31.29
CA ARG A 353 -5.88 -9.32 31.66
C ARG A 353 -6.11 -8.17 32.64
N VAL A 354 -5.50 -7.05 32.33
CA VAL A 354 -5.42 -5.92 33.24
C VAL A 354 -6.78 -5.21 33.40
N LYS A 355 -6.94 -4.52 34.52
CA LYS A 355 -8.02 -3.58 34.73
C LYS A 355 -7.97 -2.47 33.67
N ILE A 356 -9.14 -1.92 33.31
CA ILE A 356 -9.28 -0.92 32.25
C ILE A 356 -8.33 0.29 32.44
N GLY A 357 -8.10 0.72 33.68
CA GLY A 357 -7.17 1.81 33.96
C GLY A 357 -5.73 1.53 33.53
N LYS A 358 -5.21 0.31 33.72
CA LYS A 358 -3.89 -0.08 33.24
C LYS A 358 -3.81 -0.20 31.73
N LEU A 359 -4.90 -0.61 31.09
CA LEU A 359 -5.03 -0.61 29.63
C LEU A 359 -4.94 0.81 29.08
N LEU A 360 -5.68 1.75 29.67
CA LEU A 360 -5.65 3.17 29.29
C LEU A 360 -4.24 3.78 29.44
N ILE A 361 -3.55 3.49 30.56
CA ILE A 361 -2.17 3.95 30.77
C ILE A 361 -1.22 3.38 29.69
N ASN A 362 -1.36 2.09 29.37
CA ASN A 362 -0.54 1.46 28.32
C ASN A 362 -0.86 2.05 26.93
N THR A 363 -2.13 2.29 26.63
CA THR A 363 -2.55 2.96 25.41
C THR A 363 -1.98 4.37 25.31
N ALA A 364 -2.06 5.15 26.40
CA ALA A 364 -1.48 6.49 26.45
C ALA A 364 0.04 6.47 26.23
N ALA A 365 0.77 5.52 26.84
CA ALA A 365 2.21 5.36 26.62
C ALA A 365 2.56 5.07 25.14
N HIS A 366 1.78 4.23 24.47
CA HIS A 366 1.95 3.95 23.04
C HIS A 366 1.50 5.11 22.15
N SER A 367 0.52 5.93 22.58
CA SER A 367 0.15 7.17 21.89
C SER A 367 1.28 8.17 21.86
N VAL A 368 2.10 8.25 22.93
CA VAL A 368 3.35 9.04 22.93
C VAL A 368 4.31 8.56 21.84
N GLY A 369 4.41 7.25 21.60
CA GLY A 369 5.22 6.71 20.51
C GLY A 369 4.71 7.12 19.12
N ILE A 370 3.40 7.20 18.91
CA ILE A 370 2.80 7.70 17.66
C ILE A 370 3.17 9.18 17.48
N VAL A 371 2.94 10.00 18.52
CA VAL A 371 3.26 11.44 18.50
C VAL A 371 4.77 11.64 18.24
N PHE A 372 5.65 10.87 18.89
CA PHE A 372 7.08 10.89 18.64
C PHE A 372 7.43 10.59 17.18
N SER A 373 6.76 9.62 16.55
CA SER A 373 7.02 9.28 15.14
C SER A 373 6.66 10.46 14.22
N ILE A 374 5.55 11.14 14.46
CA ILE A 374 5.09 12.27 13.64
C ILE A 374 5.96 13.52 13.91
N LEU A 375 6.09 13.93 15.17
CA LEU A 375 6.84 15.13 15.52
C LEU A 375 8.34 14.96 15.30
N GLY A 376 8.87 13.74 15.44
CA GLY A 376 10.26 13.44 15.12
C GLY A 376 10.54 13.61 13.62
N ALA A 377 9.66 13.12 12.74
CA ALA A 377 9.79 13.32 11.30
C ALA A 377 9.68 14.82 10.93
N TYR A 378 8.71 15.53 11.51
CA TYR A 378 8.58 16.98 11.39
C TYR A 378 9.85 17.72 11.84
N GLY A 379 10.42 17.30 12.97
CA GLY A 379 11.68 17.84 13.48
C GLY A 379 12.87 17.61 12.54
N VAL A 380 12.96 16.46 11.88
CA VAL A 380 14.01 16.17 10.89
C VAL A 380 13.92 17.11 9.69
N VAL A 381 12.75 17.36 9.15
CA VAL A 381 12.54 18.29 8.03
C VAL A 381 12.92 19.71 8.43
N ASN A 382 12.47 20.16 9.59
CA ASN A 382 12.77 21.51 10.06
C ASN A 382 14.23 21.69 10.48
N LEU A 383 14.85 20.68 11.04
CA LEU A 383 16.31 20.72 11.29
C LEU A 383 17.08 20.89 9.98
N TYR A 384 16.64 20.20 8.91
CA TYR A 384 17.25 20.39 7.61
C TYR A 384 17.08 21.83 7.09
N ASN A 385 15.88 22.43 7.22
CA ASN A 385 15.64 23.82 6.83
C ASN A 385 16.51 24.79 7.63
N VAL A 386 16.60 24.62 8.95
CA VAL A 386 17.49 25.45 9.82
C VAL A 386 18.94 25.35 9.36
N LEU A 387 19.43 24.14 9.05
CA LEU A 387 20.80 23.94 8.53
C LEU A 387 21.00 24.58 7.14
N LYS A 388 19.93 24.91 6.47
CA LYS A 388 19.90 25.63 5.18
C LYS A 388 19.63 27.13 5.33
N HIS A 389 19.60 27.65 6.54
CA HIS A 389 19.27 29.04 6.86
C HIS A 389 17.90 29.49 6.31
N SER A 390 16.97 28.53 6.20
CA SER A 390 15.60 28.73 5.72
C SER A 390 14.60 28.71 6.88
N PRO A 391 13.45 29.38 6.75
CA PRO A 391 12.37 29.29 7.72
C PRO A 391 11.91 27.85 7.97
N VAL A 392 11.41 27.60 9.16
CA VAL A 392 10.79 26.32 9.51
C VAL A 392 9.41 26.21 8.86
N ASN A 393 9.07 25.02 8.38
CA ASN A 393 7.74 24.74 7.90
C ASN A 393 6.74 24.69 9.06
N SER A 394 5.52 25.11 8.80
CA SER A 394 4.40 24.86 9.71
C SER A 394 4.07 23.36 9.78
N LEU A 395 3.31 22.94 10.77
CA LEU A 395 2.84 21.57 10.84
C LEU A 395 1.87 21.24 9.67
N GLU A 396 1.12 22.23 9.21
CA GLU A 396 0.23 22.11 8.05
C GLU A 396 1.03 21.83 6.78
N ASP A 397 2.09 22.59 6.51
CA ASP A 397 2.99 22.35 5.36
C ASP A 397 3.63 20.96 5.41
N PHE A 398 4.05 20.51 6.60
CA PHE A 398 4.57 19.17 6.77
C PHE A 398 3.51 18.09 6.48
N LEU A 399 2.26 18.32 6.84
CA LEU A 399 1.16 17.39 6.64
C LEU A 399 0.49 17.49 5.26
N VAL A 400 0.97 18.34 4.36
CA VAL A 400 0.43 18.47 2.99
C VAL A 400 0.25 17.11 2.29
N PRO A 401 1.17 16.12 2.39
CA PRO A 401 0.96 14.81 1.80
C PRO A 401 -0.30 14.07 2.31
N LEU A 402 -0.70 14.33 3.55
CA LEU A 402 -1.93 13.78 4.14
C LEU A 402 -3.17 14.61 3.77
N LEU A 403 -3.00 15.94 3.67
CA LEU A 403 -4.08 16.89 3.42
C LEU A 403 -4.35 17.12 1.93
N SER A 404 -3.46 16.65 1.05
CA SER A 404 -3.56 16.83 -0.41
C SER A 404 -4.85 16.30 -1.02
N SER A 405 -5.51 15.34 -0.38
CA SER A 405 -6.83 14.84 -0.80
C SER A 405 -7.87 15.95 -0.89
N ASN A 406 -7.77 16.99 -0.06
CA ASN A 406 -8.69 18.14 -0.07
C ASN A 406 -8.52 19.00 -1.32
N TYR A 407 -7.30 19.07 -1.90
CA TYR A 407 -7.04 19.79 -3.13
C TYR A 407 -7.51 19.03 -4.38
N MET A 408 -7.61 17.71 -4.29
CA MET A 408 -7.95 16.83 -5.39
C MET A 408 -9.44 16.46 -5.47
N GLU A 409 -10.21 16.78 -4.45
CA GLU A 409 -11.63 16.37 -4.31
C GLU A 409 -12.51 16.88 -5.48
N GLY A 410 -12.17 18.03 -6.08
CA GLY A 410 -12.89 18.57 -7.24
C GLY A 410 -12.43 18.06 -8.61
N VAL A 411 -11.26 17.45 -8.72
CA VAL A 411 -10.61 17.14 -10.01
C VAL A 411 -10.66 15.65 -10.35
N LEU A 412 -10.63 14.77 -9.36
CA LEU A 412 -10.49 13.32 -9.56
C LEU A 412 -11.43 12.50 -8.66
N HIS A 413 -12.63 13.01 -8.44
CA HIS A 413 -13.63 12.24 -7.69
C HIS A 413 -13.94 10.92 -8.40
N LEU A 414 -13.79 9.82 -7.69
CA LEU A 414 -14.18 8.49 -8.14
C LEU A 414 -15.20 7.93 -7.16
N ASP A 415 -16.31 7.45 -7.70
CA ASP A 415 -17.34 6.82 -6.89
C ASP A 415 -16.86 5.50 -6.30
N MET A 416 -17.23 5.25 -5.03
CA MET A 416 -16.94 3.98 -4.38
C MET A 416 -17.77 2.85 -5.02
N PRO A 417 -17.13 1.77 -5.51
CA PRO A 417 -17.88 0.61 -6.02
C PRO A 417 -18.69 -0.04 -4.88
N LEU A 418 -20.03 -0.10 -5.03
CA LEU A 418 -20.92 -0.65 -4.00
C LEU A 418 -21.36 -2.10 -4.29
N TYR A 419 -20.72 -2.76 -5.23
CA TYR A 419 -20.92 -4.18 -5.52
C TYR A 419 -19.75 -5.01 -4.99
N PRO A 420 -19.96 -6.28 -4.60
CA PRO A 420 -18.89 -7.15 -4.12
C PRO A 420 -17.79 -7.32 -5.17
N CYS A 421 -16.58 -6.87 -4.85
CA CYS A 421 -15.40 -6.89 -5.72
C CYS A 421 -14.12 -7.03 -4.89
N ALA A 422 -12.94 -6.96 -5.53
CA ALA A 422 -11.64 -7.25 -4.91
C ALA A 422 -11.41 -6.51 -3.59
N TYR A 423 -11.64 -5.20 -3.53
CA TYR A 423 -11.37 -4.44 -2.32
C TYR A 423 -12.21 -4.91 -1.12
N MET A 424 -13.48 -5.30 -1.34
CA MET A 424 -14.33 -5.82 -0.27
C MET A 424 -13.84 -7.18 0.23
N ALA A 425 -13.40 -8.06 -0.69
CA ALA A 425 -12.80 -9.33 -0.33
C ALA A 425 -11.53 -9.15 0.51
N VAL A 426 -10.66 -8.22 0.10
CA VAL A 426 -9.40 -7.92 0.78
C VAL A 426 -9.64 -7.28 2.16
N ILE A 427 -10.58 -6.32 2.28
CA ILE A 427 -10.98 -5.80 3.59
C ILE A 427 -11.50 -6.94 4.49
N THR A 428 -12.36 -7.81 3.96
CA THR A 428 -12.87 -8.96 4.72
C THR A 428 -11.75 -9.86 5.20
N LEU A 429 -10.74 -10.12 4.38
CA LEU A 429 -9.55 -10.88 4.73
C LEU A 429 -8.80 -10.23 5.91
N PHE A 430 -8.57 -8.92 5.87
CA PHE A 430 -7.90 -8.20 6.95
C PHE A 430 -8.75 -8.09 8.22
N LEU A 431 -10.07 -7.94 8.11
CA LEU A 431 -10.97 -8.01 9.25
C LEU A 431 -10.96 -9.39 9.91
N MET A 432 -10.85 -10.47 9.13
CA MET A 432 -10.63 -11.81 9.68
C MET A 432 -9.32 -11.90 10.47
N GLY A 433 -8.21 -11.38 9.92
CA GLY A 433 -6.93 -11.35 10.61
C GLY A 433 -6.97 -10.50 11.89
N THR A 434 -7.65 -9.35 11.85
CA THR A 434 -7.90 -8.51 13.04
C THR A 434 -8.70 -9.26 14.10
N SER A 435 -9.74 -10.00 13.70
CA SER A 435 -10.54 -10.84 14.60
C SER A 435 -9.70 -11.92 15.29
N VAL A 436 -8.79 -12.57 14.53
CA VAL A 436 -7.83 -13.55 15.08
C VAL A 436 -6.97 -12.91 16.17
N GLY A 437 -6.48 -11.70 15.94
CA GLY A 437 -5.72 -10.95 16.94
C GLY A 437 -6.52 -10.63 18.20
N LEU A 438 -7.66 -9.97 18.03
CA LEU A 438 -8.53 -9.54 19.13
C LEU A 438 -9.11 -10.74 19.93
N SER A 439 -9.30 -11.92 19.32
CA SER A 439 -9.76 -13.12 20.00
C SER A 439 -8.85 -13.53 21.16
N GLY A 440 -7.58 -13.15 21.10
CA GLY A 440 -6.62 -13.35 22.17
C GLY A 440 -7.02 -12.74 23.52
N TRP A 441 -7.76 -11.63 23.49
CA TRP A 441 -8.26 -10.95 24.69
C TRP A 441 -9.19 -11.81 25.54
N PHE A 442 -9.83 -12.80 24.93
CA PHE A 442 -10.82 -13.69 25.56
C PHE A 442 -10.28 -15.10 25.83
N GLN A 443 -8.99 -15.37 25.60
CA GLN A 443 -8.40 -16.68 25.85
C GLN A 443 -8.10 -16.87 27.35
N LYS A 444 -8.54 -18.02 27.94
CA LYS A 444 -8.33 -18.32 29.38
C LYS A 444 -6.86 -18.63 29.69
N GLU A 445 -6.13 -19.23 28.75
CA GLU A 445 -4.72 -19.56 28.91
C GLU A 445 -3.84 -18.41 28.37
N LYS A 446 -2.84 -18.01 29.13
CA LYS A 446 -1.81 -17.02 28.75
C LYS A 446 -0.84 -17.58 27.67
N ARG A 447 -1.38 -18.18 26.63
CA ARG A 447 -0.57 -18.75 25.56
C ARG A 447 -0.17 -17.63 24.59
N GLN A 448 1.10 -17.25 24.64
CA GLN A 448 1.68 -16.42 23.60
C GLN A 448 1.59 -17.14 22.27
N CYS A 449 1.01 -16.48 21.30
CA CYS A 449 1.02 -16.94 19.91
C CYS A 449 1.54 -15.80 19.05
N TRP A 450 2.86 -15.74 18.86
CA TRP A 450 3.52 -14.73 18.07
C TRP A 450 2.93 -14.59 16.64
N LYS A 451 2.49 -15.71 16.04
CA LYS A 451 1.83 -15.70 14.72
C LYS A 451 0.52 -14.93 14.77
N ARG A 452 -0.27 -15.04 15.85
CA ARG A 452 -1.51 -14.28 16.02
C ARG A 452 -1.26 -12.78 16.14
N GLU A 453 -0.24 -12.40 16.90
CA GLU A 453 0.16 -11.00 17.10
C GLU A 453 0.69 -10.41 15.78
N LEU A 454 1.45 -11.20 15.01
CA LEU A 454 1.93 -10.80 13.69
C LEU A 454 0.79 -10.66 12.67
N VAL A 455 -0.15 -11.59 12.65
CA VAL A 455 -1.36 -11.51 11.80
C VAL A 455 -2.18 -10.28 12.16
N PHE A 456 -2.27 -9.93 13.44
CA PHE A 456 -2.93 -8.70 13.89
C PHE A 456 -2.21 -7.45 13.37
N LEU A 457 -0.89 -7.36 13.57
CA LEU A 457 -0.08 -6.25 13.07
C LEU A 457 -0.23 -6.08 11.55
N LEU A 458 -0.08 -7.18 10.80
CA LEU A 458 -0.25 -7.19 9.35
C LEU A 458 -1.63 -6.68 8.94
N SER A 459 -2.68 -7.19 9.58
CA SER A 459 -4.06 -6.86 9.21
C SER A 459 -4.43 -5.42 9.52
N VAL A 460 -4.09 -4.93 10.72
CA VAL A 460 -4.35 -3.53 11.11
C VAL A 460 -3.51 -2.57 10.28
N GLY A 461 -2.25 -2.92 10.00
CA GLY A 461 -1.37 -2.13 9.13
C GLY A 461 -1.91 -2.01 7.70
N ALA A 462 -2.35 -3.13 7.13
CA ALA A 462 -2.94 -3.15 5.80
C ALA A 462 -4.27 -2.38 5.73
N LEU A 463 -5.14 -2.52 6.74
CA LEU A 463 -6.37 -1.70 6.84
C LEU A 463 -6.04 -0.20 6.93
N GLY A 464 -4.97 0.18 7.64
CA GLY A 464 -4.50 1.56 7.65
C GLY A 464 -4.02 2.04 6.27
N CYS A 465 -3.18 1.27 5.60
CA CYS A 465 -2.69 1.59 4.25
C CYS A 465 -3.81 1.63 3.19
N MET A 466 -4.92 0.93 3.42
CA MET A 466 -6.10 0.93 2.57
C MET A 466 -6.78 2.31 2.46
N VAL A 467 -6.48 3.24 3.36
CA VAL A 467 -6.99 4.62 3.30
C VAL A 467 -6.64 5.28 1.96
N TYR A 468 -5.50 4.97 1.38
CA TYR A 468 -5.12 5.45 0.05
C TYR A 468 -6.12 5.03 -1.04
N TYR A 469 -6.54 3.76 -1.05
CA TYR A 469 -7.58 3.28 -1.95
C TYR A 469 -8.94 3.91 -1.64
N MET A 470 -9.30 4.04 -0.36
CA MET A 470 -10.57 4.64 0.05
C MET A 470 -10.67 6.10 -0.36
N ASN A 471 -9.57 6.83 -0.32
CA ASN A 471 -9.52 8.21 -0.80
C ASN A 471 -9.82 8.30 -2.31
N ARG A 472 -9.25 7.39 -3.09
CA ARG A 472 -9.42 7.33 -4.54
C ARG A 472 -9.52 5.87 -5.00
N PRO A 473 -10.75 5.33 -5.17
CA PRO A 473 -10.97 3.91 -5.45
C PRO A 473 -10.65 3.53 -6.91
N ALA A 474 -9.46 3.89 -7.40
CA ALA A 474 -8.92 3.38 -8.65
C ALA A 474 -8.31 1.98 -8.42
N TYR A 475 -8.51 1.07 -9.38
CA TYR A 475 -8.11 -0.34 -9.25
C TYR A 475 -6.62 -0.51 -8.84
N HIS A 476 -5.71 0.19 -9.51
CA HIS A 476 -4.27 0.11 -9.21
C HIS A 476 -3.87 0.71 -7.86
N ASN A 477 -4.72 1.53 -7.23
CA ASN A 477 -4.47 1.99 -5.87
C ASN A 477 -4.60 0.87 -4.83
N LEU A 478 -5.29 -0.23 -5.20
CA LEU A 478 -5.41 -1.42 -4.36
C LEU A 478 -4.07 -2.16 -4.20
N ASP A 479 -3.12 -1.94 -5.09
CA ASP A 479 -1.78 -2.55 -5.02
C ASP A 479 -1.01 -2.16 -3.75
N CYS A 480 -1.39 -1.04 -3.09
CA CYS A 480 -0.77 -0.62 -1.82
C CYS A 480 -0.85 -1.68 -0.71
N ILE A 481 -1.81 -2.62 -0.83
CA ILE A 481 -2.00 -3.72 0.13
C ILE A 481 -1.81 -5.10 -0.50
N ALA A 482 -1.31 -5.19 -1.73
CA ALA A 482 -1.14 -6.47 -2.42
C ALA A 482 -0.21 -7.44 -1.66
N LEU A 483 0.96 -6.95 -1.22
CA LEU A 483 1.92 -7.78 -0.48
C LEU A 483 1.33 -8.36 0.82
N PRO A 484 0.76 -7.54 1.74
CA PRO A 484 0.13 -8.07 2.94
C PRO A 484 -1.07 -8.99 2.64
N ALA A 485 -1.85 -8.73 1.58
CA ALA A 485 -2.97 -9.58 1.19
C ALA A 485 -2.50 -10.98 0.78
N VAL A 486 -1.44 -11.08 -0.03
CA VAL A 486 -0.85 -12.38 -0.44
C VAL A 486 -0.28 -13.12 0.77
N ILE A 487 0.47 -12.44 1.64
CA ILE A 487 1.05 -13.05 2.85
C ILE A 487 -0.06 -13.64 3.74
N LEU A 488 -1.11 -12.87 3.97
CA LEU A 488 -2.23 -13.30 4.81
C LEU A 488 -3.04 -14.42 4.16
N SER A 489 -3.25 -14.35 2.84
CA SER A 489 -3.89 -15.42 2.06
C SER A 489 -3.09 -16.72 2.11
N ALA A 490 -1.77 -16.68 1.99
CA ALA A 490 -0.91 -17.85 2.13
C ALA A 490 -1.00 -18.44 3.56
N TYR A 491 -1.05 -17.59 4.58
CA TYR A 491 -1.23 -18.02 5.98
C TYR A 491 -2.58 -18.71 6.21
N PHE A 492 -3.70 -18.14 5.73
CA PHE A 492 -4.99 -18.81 5.86
C PHE A 492 -5.12 -20.02 4.93
N GLY A 493 -4.52 -19.97 3.75
CA GLY A 493 -4.46 -21.07 2.78
C GLY A 493 -3.87 -22.34 3.37
N GLN A 494 -2.78 -22.23 4.12
CA GLN A 494 -2.19 -23.40 4.77
C GLN A 494 -3.14 -24.04 5.79
N HIS A 495 -3.99 -23.25 6.48
CA HIS A 495 -4.97 -23.83 7.40
C HIS A 495 -6.06 -24.60 6.67
N GLY A 496 -6.51 -24.13 5.49
CA GLY A 496 -7.44 -24.83 4.62
C GLY A 496 -6.86 -26.16 4.11
N LEU A 497 -5.62 -26.13 3.61
CA LEU A 497 -4.93 -27.33 3.10
C LEU A 497 -4.65 -28.35 4.21
N THR A 498 -4.27 -27.88 5.41
CA THR A 498 -4.06 -28.75 6.58
C THR A 498 -5.34 -29.47 6.98
N PHE A 499 -6.50 -28.79 6.88
CA PHE A 499 -7.79 -29.40 7.16
C PHE A 499 -8.11 -30.55 6.19
N ILE A 500 -7.80 -30.41 4.90
CA ILE A 500 -8.00 -31.49 3.91
C ILE A 500 -7.09 -32.67 4.20
N ARG A 501 -5.85 -32.42 4.65
CA ARG A 501 -4.85 -33.45 4.91
C ARG A 501 -5.12 -34.27 6.18
N ASN A 502 -5.65 -33.61 7.22
CA ASN A 502 -5.83 -34.29 8.49
C ASN A 502 -6.83 -35.42 8.36
N LYS A 503 -6.37 -36.65 8.74
CA LYS A 503 -7.14 -37.90 8.77
C LYS A 503 -8.42 -37.85 9.64
N GLU A 504 -8.76 -36.73 10.23
CA GLU A 504 -10.05 -36.46 10.89
C GLU A 504 -11.25 -36.69 9.96
N ARG A 505 -11.01 -36.87 8.65
CA ARG A 505 -11.95 -37.44 7.67
C ARG A 505 -12.68 -38.73 8.12
N LYS A 506 -12.10 -39.53 9.02
CA LYS A 506 -12.77 -40.75 9.52
C LYS A 506 -13.99 -40.50 10.40
N ASN A 507 -14.22 -39.25 10.82
CA ASN A 507 -15.35 -38.89 11.69
C ASN A 507 -16.17 -37.69 11.09
N PHE A 508 -16.62 -37.81 9.84
CA PHE A 508 -17.44 -36.79 9.16
C PHE A 508 -18.69 -36.37 9.97
N GLY A 509 -19.24 -37.23 10.78
CA GLY A 509 -20.39 -36.93 11.67
C GLY A 509 -20.11 -35.95 12.81
N LYS A 510 -18.83 -35.60 13.09
CA LYS A 510 -18.42 -34.68 14.16
C LYS A 510 -17.86 -33.35 13.66
N ILE A 511 -17.78 -33.11 12.34
CA ILE A 511 -17.23 -31.88 11.78
C ILE A 511 -18.27 -30.78 11.91
N SER A 512 -17.95 -29.70 12.63
CA SER A 512 -18.85 -28.55 12.72
C SER A 512 -18.86 -27.73 11.44
N LEU A 513 -19.99 -27.12 11.09
CA LEU A 513 -20.14 -26.22 9.95
C LEU A 513 -19.06 -25.10 9.95
N ALA A 514 -18.66 -24.66 11.13
CA ALA A 514 -17.57 -23.69 11.31
C ALA A 514 -16.21 -24.18 10.81
N HIS A 515 -15.90 -25.46 11.00
CA HIS A 515 -14.65 -26.04 10.47
C HIS A 515 -14.69 -26.12 8.94
N VAL A 516 -15.83 -26.51 8.38
CA VAL A 516 -16.03 -26.57 6.92
C VAL A 516 -15.86 -25.17 6.30
N PHE A 517 -16.48 -24.16 6.92
CA PHE A 517 -16.36 -22.79 6.43
C PHE A 517 -14.93 -22.25 6.50
N ARG A 518 -14.23 -22.45 7.61
CA ARG A 518 -12.81 -22.04 7.74
C ARG A 518 -11.91 -22.72 6.71
N ALA A 519 -12.16 -24.00 6.47
CA ALA A 519 -11.46 -24.74 5.43
C ALA A 519 -11.76 -24.19 4.05
N GLY A 520 -13.04 -23.87 3.76
CA GLY A 520 -13.47 -23.28 2.50
C GLY A 520 -12.81 -21.92 2.24
N VAL A 521 -12.85 -21.01 3.21
CA VAL A 521 -12.16 -19.70 3.09
C VAL A 521 -10.65 -19.89 2.94
N GLY A 522 -10.04 -20.79 3.70
CA GLY A 522 -8.62 -21.11 3.54
C GLY A 522 -8.29 -21.63 2.15
N LEU A 523 -9.15 -22.47 1.56
CA LEU A 523 -8.97 -22.95 0.18
C LEU A 523 -9.12 -21.85 -0.85
N ILE A 524 -10.08 -20.95 -0.68
CA ILE A 524 -10.22 -19.75 -1.53
C ILE A 524 -8.95 -18.90 -1.47
N CYS A 525 -8.42 -18.66 -0.26
CA CYS A 525 -7.16 -17.94 -0.09
C CYS A 525 -5.98 -18.65 -0.78
N ALA A 526 -5.88 -19.99 -0.66
CA ALA A 526 -4.84 -20.76 -1.33
C ALA A 526 -4.96 -20.70 -2.85
N ALA A 527 -6.18 -20.78 -3.38
CA ALA A 527 -6.45 -20.64 -4.81
C ALA A 527 -6.11 -19.25 -5.34
N ALA A 528 -6.45 -18.19 -4.59
CA ALA A 528 -6.09 -16.83 -4.96
C ALA A 528 -4.55 -16.64 -5.05
N VAL A 529 -3.80 -17.18 -4.08
CA VAL A 529 -2.33 -17.16 -4.12
C VAL A 529 -1.79 -17.92 -5.33
N LEU A 530 -2.39 -19.07 -5.66
CA LEU A 530 -1.97 -19.87 -6.82
C LEU A 530 -2.30 -19.16 -8.14
N ALA A 531 -3.47 -18.53 -8.25
CA ALA A 531 -3.87 -17.76 -9.43
C ALA A 531 -2.90 -16.60 -9.71
N MET A 532 -2.53 -15.83 -8.68
CA MET A 532 -1.52 -14.78 -8.81
C MET A 532 -0.14 -15.35 -9.17
N SER A 533 0.23 -16.48 -8.58
CA SER A 533 1.48 -17.20 -8.89
C SER A 533 1.53 -17.64 -10.36
N THR A 534 0.45 -18.24 -10.85
CA THR A 534 0.31 -18.66 -12.25
C THR A 534 0.34 -17.45 -13.19
N GLY A 535 -0.36 -16.36 -12.81
CA GLY A 535 -0.33 -15.09 -13.52
C GLY A 535 1.09 -14.55 -13.68
N THR A 536 1.88 -14.57 -12.61
CA THR A 536 3.30 -14.17 -12.66
C THR A 536 4.09 -14.97 -13.70
N VAL A 537 3.96 -16.29 -13.68
CA VAL A 537 4.71 -17.17 -14.60
C VAL A 537 4.27 -16.98 -16.06
N LEU A 538 2.97 -16.93 -16.31
CA LEU A 538 2.43 -16.86 -17.67
C LEU A 538 2.63 -15.47 -18.30
N GLN A 539 2.52 -14.40 -17.52
CA GLN A 539 2.58 -13.03 -18.05
C GLN A 539 4.00 -12.46 -18.07
N PHE A 540 4.93 -13.05 -17.31
CA PHE A 540 6.32 -12.59 -17.27
C PHE A 540 6.96 -12.45 -18.66
N SER A 541 6.75 -13.44 -19.54
CA SER A 541 7.29 -13.41 -20.91
C SER A 541 6.67 -12.32 -21.81
N GLN A 542 5.52 -11.76 -21.38
CA GLN A 542 4.79 -10.72 -22.10
C GLN A 542 4.96 -9.33 -21.46
N ASN A 543 5.77 -9.24 -20.40
CA ASN A 543 6.06 -7.97 -19.73
C ASN A 543 6.93 -7.10 -20.66
N SER A 544 6.31 -6.09 -21.24
CA SER A 544 6.96 -5.18 -22.19
C SER A 544 8.02 -4.30 -21.52
N GLN A 545 7.89 -4.00 -20.22
CA GLN A 545 8.90 -3.21 -19.50
C GLN A 545 10.28 -3.86 -19.55
N ILE A 546 10.35 -5.19 -19.44
CA ILE A 546 11.63 -5.92 -19.54
C ILE A 546 12.25 -5.78 -20.94
N LYS A 547 11.43 -5.63 -21.97
CA LYS A 547 11.89 -5.52 -23.36
C LYS A 547 12.26 -4.09 -23.76
N GLU A 548 11.60 -3.10 -23.18
CA GLU A 548 11.69 -1.69 -23.57
C GLU A 548 12.63 -0.86 -22.69
N ASN A 549 13.09 -1.41 -21.57
CA ASN A 549 13.87 -0.68 -20.55
C ASN A 549 15.17 -0.01 -21.06
N PHE A 550 15.63 -0.34 -22.25
CA PHE A 550 16.91 0.16 -22.78
C PHE A 550 16.78 1.11 -23.98
N HIS A 551 15.59 1.25 -24.59
CA HIS A 551 15.48 1.94 -25.89
C HIS A 551 15.05 3.42 -25.84
N ASN A 552 14.50 3.91 -24.73
CA ASN A 552 13.88 5.24 -24.71
C ASN A 552 14.75 6.36 -24.09
N MET A 553 15.98 6.06 -23.71
CA MET A 553 16.89 7.05 -23.11
C MET A 553 17.56 7.96 -24.15
N GLU A 554 17.81 7.44 -25.35
CA GLU A 554 18.49 8.16 -26.43
C GLU A 554 17.76 9.46 -26.79
N ASP A 555 16.42 9.42 -26.78
CA ASP A 555 15.58 10.59 -27.08
C ASP A 555 15.79 11.71 -26.05
N PHE A 556 15.89 11.36 -24.76
CA PHE A 556 16.12 12.35 -23.70
C PHE A 556 17.54 12.90 -23.71
N GLU A 557 18.53 12.09 -24.06
CA GLU A 557 19.91 12.53 -24.19
C GLU A 557 20.06 13.50 -25.38
N GLU A 558 19.34 13.25 -26.47
CA GLU A 558 19.28 14.17 -27.62
C GLU A 558 18.64 15.51 -27.23
N LEU A 559 17.49 15.49 -26.54
CA LEU A 559 16.86 16.70 -26.03
C LEU A 559 17.78 17.46 -25.07
N ALA A 560 18.45 16.77 -24.16
CA ALA A 560 19.39 17.37 -23.23
C ALA A 560 20.55 18.06 -23.98
N ALA A 561 21.08 17.45 -25.04
CA ALA A 561 22.11 18.04 -25.86
C ALA A 561 21.65 19.35 -26.54
N GLN A 562 20.44 19.37 -27.12
CA GLN A 562 19.85 20.59 -27.71
C GLN A 562 19.65 21.68 -26.65
N VAL A 563 19.19 21.32 -25.43
CA VAL A 563 19.05 22.27 -24.31
C VAL A 563 20.43 22.81 -23.90
N ALA A 564 21.47 22.00 -23.90
CA ALA A 564 22.83 22.41 -23.55
C ALA A 564 23.40 23.49 -24.48
N GLU A 565 23.04 23.45 -25.74
CA GLU A 565 23.47 24.44 -26.74
C GLU A 565 22.68 25.76 -26.62
N MET A 566 21.40 25.69 -26.25
CA MET A 566 20.50 26.84 -26.24
C MET A 566 20.48 27.58 -24.90
N VAL A 567 20.51 26.84 -23.79
CA VAL A 567 20.25 27.38 -22.44
C VAL A 567 21.56 27.50 -21.66
N PRO A 568 21.93 28.70 -21.16
CA PRO A 568 23.12 28.88 -20.32
C PRO A 568 23.09 28.01 -19.05
N GLU A 569 24.27 27.76 -18.48
CA GLU A 569 24.36 27.11 -17.16
C GLU A 569 23.68 27.98 -16.08
N ASN A 570 23.19 27.35 -15.04
CA ASN A 570 22.48 27.97 -13.90
C ASN A 570 21.19 28.73 -14.28
N THR A 571 20.65 28.53 -15.48
CA THR A 571 19.38 29.15 -15.86
C THR A 571 18.25 28.60 -14.99
N PRO A 572 17.42 29.47 -14.38
CA PRO A 572 16.20 29.07 -13.73
C PRO A 572 15.32 28.18 -14.61
N ALA A 573 14.81 27.09 -14.08
CA ALA A 573 14.01 26.13 -14.80
C ALA A 573 12.80 25.69 -14.01
N PHE A 574 11.66 25.59 -14.66
CA PHE A 574 10.42 25.13 -14.03
C PHE A 574 9.54 24.38 -15.02
N GLY A 575 8.83 23.38 -14.53
CA GLY A 575 7.96 22.53 -15.33
C GLY A 575 8.12 21.05 -14.98
N ILE A 576 7.38 20.19 -15.67
CA ILE A 576 7.29 18.77 -15.33
C ILE A 576 8.57 18.01 -15.72
N ASN A 577 9.09 18.22 -16.93
CA ASN A 577 10.22 17.44 -17.48
C ASN A 577 11.60 18.09 -17.25
N ILE A 578 11.69 19.14 -16.48
CA ILE A 578 12.92 19.91 -16.33
C ILE A 578 13.97 19.26 -15.41
N PRO A 579 13.59 18.63 -14.26
CA PRO A 579 14.57 18.02 -13.36
C PRO A 579 15.43 16.97 -14.05
N GLU A 580 14.86 16.15 -14.91
CA GLU A 580 15.55 15.08 -15.61
C GLU A 580 16.56 15.63 -16.63
N ILE A 581 16.17 16.65 -17.38
CA ILE A 581 17.04 17.31 -18.35
C ILE A 581 18.25 17.94 -17.64
N TYR A 582 18.01 18.67 -16.57
CA TYR A 582 19.07 19.30 -15.77
C TYR A 582 19.97 18.25 -15.09
N SER A 583 19.39 17.14 -14.65
CA SER A 583 20.14 16.01 -14.10
C SER A 583 21.06 15.37 -15.14
N LEU A 584 20.58 15.12 -16.36
CA LEU A 584 21.39 14.57 -17.45
C LEU A 584 22.56 15.50 -17.85
N LEU A 585 22.32 16.80 -17.81
CA LEU A 585 23.32 17.83 -18.10
C LEU A 585 24.27 18.09 -16.95
N HIS A 586 24.04 17.48 -15.76
CA HIS A 586 24.73 17.77 -14.50
C HIS A 586 24.73 19.26 -14.15
N ARG A 587 23.68 19.96 -14.58
CA ARG A 587 23.51 21.41 -14.35
C ARG A 587 22.81 21.71 -13.02
N ARG A 588 23.04 22.91 -12.53
CA ARG A 588 22.29 23.47 -11.42
C ARG A 588 21.23 24.45 -11.94
N THR A 589 20.24 24.69 -11.11
CA THR A 589 19.28 25.75 -11.34
C THR A 589 19.12 26.58 -10.06
N GLU A 590 18.92 27.87 -10.19
CA GLU A 590 18.66 28.76 -9.07
C GLU A 590 17.19 28.82 -8.70
N CYS A 591 16.34 28.37 -9.60
CA CYS A 591 14.89 28.25 -9.38
C CYS A 591 14.53 26.79 -9.15
N PHE A 592 13.51 26.58 -8.30
CA PHE A 592 12.94 25.27 -8.12
C PHE A 592 12.21 24.83 -9.39
N THR A 593 12.41 23.59 -9.76
CA THR A 593 11.50 22.93 -10.67
C THR A 593 10.25 22.55 -9.89
N MET A 594 9.08 22.65 -10.51
CA MET A 594 7.83 22.32 -9.85
C MET A 594 6.90 21.59 -10.82
N ASP A 595 6.02 20.79 -10.23
CA ASP A 595 4.95 20.16 -10.97
C ASP A 595 3.83 21.17 -11.21
N PHE A 596 3.62 21.53 -12.45
CA PHE A 596 2.56 22.44 -12.88
C PHE A 596 1.25 21.74 -13.23
N SER A 597 1.13 20.46 -12.97
CA SER A 597 -0.16 19.81 -13.18
C SER A 597 -1.23 20.47 -12.31
N ASP A 598 -2.45 20.52 -12.82
CA ASP A 598 -3.58 21.13 -12.12
C ASP A 598 -3.84 20.57 -10.72
N MET A 599 -3.37 19.36 -10.48
CA MET A 599 -3.58 18.64 -9.24
C MET A 599 -2.57 19.01 -8.15
N LEU A 600 -1.41 19.51 -8.51
CA LEU A 600 -0.28 19.67 -7.60
C LEU A 600 0.11 21.12 -7.34
N VAL A 601 -0.32 22.05 -8.19
CA VAL A 601 -0.02 23.48 -8.02
C VAL A 601 -0.75 24.03 -6.81
N ARG A 602 0.02 24.51 -5.84
CA ARG A 602 -0.49 25.24 -4.68
C ARG A 602 -0.43 26.74 -4.92
N PRO A 603 -1.37 27.56 -4.36
CA PRO A 603 -1.39 29.02 -4.59
C PRO A 603 -0.06 29.70 -4.29
N ASP A 604 0.61 29.32 -3.19
CA ASP A 604 1.87 29.93 -2.77
C ASP A 604 3.07 29.50 -3.62
N SER A 605 2.96 28.40 -4.37
CA SER A 605 4.05 27.89 -5.21
C SER A 605 4.41 28.83 -6.37
N LEU A 606 3.40 29.44 -7.00
CA LEU A 606 3.61 30.38 -8.12
C LEU A 606 4.16 31.70 -7.65
N LYS A 607 3.75 32.16 -6.45
CA LYS A 607 4.32 33.36 -5.83
C LYS A 607 5.79 33.14 -5.49
N GLU A 608 6.12 31.98 -4.89
CA GLU A 608 7.51 31.60 -4.61
C GLU A 608 8.35 31.53 -5.88
N LEU A 609 7.81 30.96 -6.98
CA LEU A 609 8.48 30.94 -8.28
C LEU A 609 8.80 32.36 -8.79
N LYS A 610 7.86 33.30 -8.68
CA LYS A 610 8.07 34.72 -9.05
C LYS A 610 9.23 35.29 -8.26
N ASP A 611 9.19 35.16 -6.93
CA ASP A 611 10.22 35.70 -6.03
C ASP A 611 11.61 35.11 -6.37
N GLN A 612 11.70 33.84 -6.73
CA GLN A 612 12.94 33.19 -7.15
C GLN A 612 13.46 33.71 -8.50
N LEU A 613 12.56 33.95 -9.48
CA LEU A 613 12.92 34.49 -10.78
C LEU A 613 13.42 35.93 -10.66
N GLU A 614 12.82 36.76 -9.76
CA GLU A 614 13.26 38.12 -9.50
C GLU A 614 14.68 38.20 -8.89
N HIS A 615 15.07 37.20 -8.12
CA HIS A 615 16.37 37.19 -7.43
C HIS A 615 17.44 36.31 -8.11
N ALA A 616 17.10 35.68 -9.24
CA ALA A 616 18.02 34.80 -9.95
C ALA A 616 19.23 35.58 -10.53
N GLU A 617 20.41 34.98 -10.46
CA GLU A 617 21.63 35.57 -11.06
C GLU A 617 21.54 35.56 -12.59
N VAL A 618 21.01 34.48 -13.17
CA VAL A 618 20.79 34.34 -14.60
C VAL A 618 19.45 34.94 -14.98
N ARG A 619 19.48 35.99 -15.83
CA ARG A 619 18.28 36.70 -16.28
C ARG A 619 17.60 35.99 -17.45
N GLY A 620 17.24 34.74 -17.21
CA GLY A 620 16.54 33.90 -18.16
C GLY A 620 15.73 32.85 -17.43
N ALA A 621 14.85 32.15 -18.17
CA ALA A 621 14.06 31.04 -17.63
C ALA A 621 13.81 29.99 -18.71
N PHE A 622 13.91 28.74 -18.34
CA PHE A 622 13.64 27.60 -19.20
C PHE A 622 12.42 26.82 -18.68
N THR A 623 11.47 26.50 -19.55
CA THR A 623 10.21 25.88 -19.16
C THR A 623 9.56 25.13 -20.31
N GLU A 624 8.54 24.34 -20.01
CA GLU A 624 7.64 23.74 -21.00
C GLU A 624 6.47 24.68 -21.33
N LYS A 625 6.00 24.64 -22.56
CA LYS A 625 4.83 25.40 -23.02
C LYS A 625 3.54 24.98 -22.29
N SER A 626 3.41 23.71 -21.97
CA SER A 626 2.32 23.19 -21.15
C SER A 626 2.30 23.84 -19.77
N SER A 627 3.45 23.95 -19.11
CA SER A 627 3.61 24.62 -17.82
C SER A 627 3.20 26.10 -17.88
N MET A 628 3.53 26.81 -18.95
CA MET A 628 3.10 28.21 -19.15
C MET A 628 1.59 28.36 -19.28
N ARG A 629 0.91 27.38 -19.91
CA ARG A 629 -0.57 27.37 -20.02
C ARG A 629 -1.23 27.17 -18.65
N ILE A 630 -0.70 26.26 -17.86
CA ILE A 630 -1.18 25.97 -16.49
C ILE A 630 -0.95 27.18 -15.58
N TRP A 631 0.23 27.80 -15.63
CA TRP A 631 0.50 29.03 -14.88
C TRP A 631 -0.49 30.13 -15.21
N LYS A 632 -0.71 30.41 -16.52
CA LYS A 632 -1.70 31.44 -16.97
C LYS A 632 -3.09 31.19 -16.41
N ARG A 633 -3.52 29.92 -16.28
CA ARG A 633 -4.85 29.59 -15.75
C ARG A 633 -4.94 29.74 -14.24
N ASN A 634 -3.92 29.27 -13.52
CA ASN A 634 -3.93 29.16 -12.07
C ASN A 634 -3.57 30.49 -11.37
N ASP A 635 -2.68 31.29 -11.99
CA ASP A 635 -2.31 32.62 -11.49
C ASP A 635 -2.05 33.59 -12.66
N PRO A 636 -3.11 34.19 -13.20
CA PRO A 636 -3.00 35.13 -14.32
C PRO A 636 -2.20 36.39 -14.00
N GLU A 637 -2.10 36.76 -12.72
CA GLU A 637 -1.40 37.99 -12.29
C GLU A 637 0.11 37.79 -12.36
N THR A 638 0.66 36.77 -11.72
CA THR A 638 2.11 36.50 -11.79
C THR A 638 2.54 36.03 -13.18
N TYR A 639 1.67 35.35 -13.94
CA TYR A 639 1.91 35.03 -15.34
C TYR A 639 2.04 36.33 -16.20
N ARG A 640 1.18 37.35 -15.97
CA ARG A 640 1.26 38.63 -16.67
C ARG A 640 2.57 39.32 -16.34
N TRP A 641 2.94 39.37 -15.05
CA TRP A 641 4.23 39.88 -14.60
C TRP A 641 5.38 39.24 -15.36
N PHE A 642 5.40 37.89 -15.46
CA PHE A 642 6.44 37.16 -16.19
C PHE A 642 6.48 37.60 -17.67
N ARG A 643 5.33 37.69 -18.33
CA ARG A 643 5.22 38.13 -19.74
C ARG A 643 5.64 39.59 -19.97
N GLU A 644 5.56 40.42 -18.97
CA GLU A 644 5.99 41.82 -19.00
C GLU A 644 7.51 41.92 -18.87
N HIS A 645 8.15 41.09 -18.10
CA HIS A 645 9.59 41.15 -17.81
C HIS A 645 10.42 40.21 -18.71
N TYR A 646 9.84 39.15 -19.24
CA TYR A 646 10.55 38.17 -20.06
C TYR A 646 9.98 38.05 -21.47
N LYS A 647 10.87 37.86 -22.46
CA LYS A 647 10.50 37.57 -23.85
C LYS A 647 11.02 36.19 -24.27
N LEU A 648 10.24 35.52 -25.10
CA LEU A 648 10.66 34.26 -25.71
C LEU A 648 11.86 34.51 -26.63
N LYS A 649 12.95 33.82 -26.40
CA LYS A 649 14.15 33.87 -27.21
C LYS A 649 14.21 32.71 -28.19
N ASP A 650 13.94 31.51 -27.71
CA ASP A 650 14.10 30.29 -28.53
C ASP A 650 13.13 29.17 -28.08
N THR A 651 12.93 28.17 -28.95
CA THR A 651 12.01 27.05 -28.72
C THR A 651 12.58 25.78 -29.32
N ILE A 652 12.58 24.70 -28.52
CA ILE A 652 12.87 23.33 -28.97
C ILE A 652 11.54 22.59 -29.06
N SER A 653 11.25 22.00 -30.21
CA SER A 653 10.14 21.06 -30.38
C SER A 653 10.66 19.64 -30.23
N PHE A 654 10.19 18.96 -29.21
CA PHE A 654 10.58 17.58 -28.96
C PHE A 654 9.33 16.73 -28.76
N GLN A 655 9.14 15.77 -29.66
CA GLN A 655 7.96 14.92 -29.72
C GLN A 655 6.64 15.76 -29.83
N GLN A 656 5.81 15.87 -28.78
CA GLN A 656 4.56 16.66 -28.78
C GLN A 656 4.61 17.85 -27.81
N GLU A 657 5.75 18.10 -27.18
CA GLU A 657 5.94 19.23 -26.27
C GLU A 657 6.91 20.25 -26.86
N GLU A 658 6.74 21.51 -26.49
CA GLU A 658 7.64 22.60 -26.83
C GLU A 658 8.32 23.08 -25.55
N PHE A 659 9.65 23.09 -25.56
CA PHE A 659 10.47 23.67 -24.51
C PHE A 659 10.88 25.08 -24.93
N GLN A 660 10.69 26.03 -24.04
CA GLN A 660 10.81 27.45 -24.33
C GLN A 660 11.86 28.09 -23.44
N TYR A 661 12.79 28.82 -24.05
CA TYR A 661 13.77 29.62 -23.36
C TYR A 661 13.41 31.09 -23.45
N TYR A 662 13.26 31.74 -22.29
CA TYR A 662 12.95 33.14 -22.13
C TYR A 662 14.15 33.89 -21.59
N ILE A 663 14.32 35.14 -22.03
CA ILE A 663 15.33 36.06 -21.49
C ILE A 663 14.63 37.34 -21.01
N GLU A 664 15.26 38.04 -20.04
CA GLU A 664 14.79 39.36 -19.60
C GLU A 664 14.72 40.31 -20.78
N LYS A 665 13.73 41.23 -20.79
CA LYS A 665 13.52 42.20 -21.88
C LYS A 665 14.52 43.32 -21.87
#